data_017210bb7a48fbf1cb1dc3f5aed0ef75
#
_entry.id   017210bb7a48fbf1cb1dc3f5aed0ef75
#
_cell.length_a   1.000
_cell.length_b   1.000
_cell.length_c   1.000
_cell.angle_alpha   90.00
_cell.angle_beta   90.00
_cell.angle_gamma   90.00
#
_symmetry.space_group_name_H-M   'P 1'
#
loop_
_entity.id
_entity.type
_entity.pdbx_description
1 polymer ?
#
loop_
_entity_poly.entity_id
_entity_poly.type
_entity_poly.pdbx_seq_one_letter_code
_entity_poly.pdbx_strand_id
1 'polypeptide(L)'
;MRVVFILSLLGLWCSFGFAQLPKDFRTEQIFLELGKTEWNPGDTLEVNGVVTCLAANRFLPYSNYLYIELLNSQDSVLVRQRVDCKKGGSFRARIPTERIYSGSYYLRSYTNLMRNFSSKSFAYQPVYIGSKPSSLKSLDNDEVSCYIYPTAGVLCPNRIQEVTASFLNSQGEPLESLPVALLNEAGDTISSVKTSNSGFTVFHFIPLMGKRYSLSVNISGKDKRILLPFADDKKMKVQCSVNGNKLFYEVLNAKGRLDNTELYLFSRENGVCKIDKFGESGVVLLTNSPKIITLFLTDKNHQILSETSIVCKYQYPQYVDSLINEAQRTFSNDTVVLAGNRYESIRFVSDSDKWVSHAESDLLYLSDYNSPLPFPKKVFQKRTSSRFADLQAWMNTARFKRFELSEALLKDSAIYTHLPEENMLIIGKVMSIDDLVLRGGKVVAYNTRNALVYDAPVDKKGRFRMAVDDFEDGDTFFLQPVNVREQPVNAAIHFEDMTFPPAFHLIESGTNRIFSIDESGAKKEKFKDQYLPEVVVKAKYRREKPMTSAEFYGVNYVDHNHIERHNYQTLLEILRSMPGVRVLYNSDVKAEKRFSLQSTRGNSALNGSSLVLLVDGTRQDYEIESVLEMPALEIESVKLLKPWETLAYVHGALEGAIYVKTRFGNRKTAVSKGTYYTPMGLSVVKKGNIKQIGQRKDNCCMLVDVVDGADIWSFEYPMTLKTK
;
A
#
# COMPACT_ATOMS: atom_id res chain seq x y z
N MET A 1 -3.22 -11.96 77.38
CA MET A 1 -4.16 -12.35 76.32
C MET A 1 -4.09 -11.31 75.22
N ARG A 2 -3.23 -11.53 74.20
CA ARG A 2 -3.07 -10.61 73.04
C ARG A 2 -3.90 -11.19 71.90
N VAL A 3 -4.91 -10.44 71.46
CA VAL A 3 -5.72 -10.76 70.26
C VAL A 3 -4.98 -10.14 69.10
N VAL A 4 -4.49 -10.99 68.22
CA VAL A 4 -3.88 -10.62 66.94
C VAL A 4 -5.01 -10.53 65.93
N PHE A 5 -5.30 -9.29 65.46
CA PHE A 5 -6.17 -9.08 64.29
C PHE A 5 -5.35 -9.36 63.03
N ILE A 6 -5.63 -10.45 62.34
CA ILE A 6 -5.15 -10.72 61.02
C ILE A 6 -6.12 -10.03 60.04
N LEU A 7 -5.75 -8.88 59.56
CA LEU A 7 -6.36 -8.24 58.40
C LEU A 7 -5.90 -9.03 57.16
N SER A 8 -6.75 -9.89 56.70
CA SER A 8 -6.63 -10.52 55.36
C SER A 8 -6.94 -9.46 54.30
N LEU A 9 -5.92 -8.80 53.82
CA LEU A 9 -5.98 -8.08 52.55
C LEU A 9 -6.16 -9.10 51.45
N LEU A 10 -7.41 -9.36 51.09
CA LEU A 10 -7.76 -9.97 49.81
C LEU A 10 -7.45 -8.95 48.72
N GLY A 11 -6.21 -8.96 48.30
CA GLY A 11 -5.81 -8.31 47.04
C GLY A 11 -6.55 -9.04 45.91
N LEU A 12 -7.58 -8.42 45.36
CA LEU A 12 -8.11 -8.77 44.06
C LEU A 12 -6.99 -8.49 43.03
N TRP A 13 -6.13 -9.46 42.83
CA TRP A 13 -5.32 -9.53 41.63
C TRP A 13 -6.27 -9.90 40.49
N CYS A 14 -6.81 -8.90 39.82
CA CYS A 14 -7.31 -9.11 38.46
C CYS A 14 -6.13 -9.54 37.61
N SER A 15 -5.89 -10.82 37.52
CA SER A 15 -5.03 -11.40 36.47
C SER A 15 -5.72 -11.10 35.15
N PHE A 16 -5.21 -10.09 34.44
CA PHE A 16 -5.60 -9.79 33.08
C PHE A 16 -5.15 -10.98 32.23
N GLY A 17 -6.08 -11.86 31.90
CA GLY A 17 -5.90 -12.77 30.79
C GLY A 17 -5.97 -11.95 29.50
N PHE A 18 -4.83 -11.48 29.01
CA PHE A 18 -4.76 -10.94 27.67
C PHE A 18 -5.03 -12.10 26.71
N ALA A 19 -6.19 -12.10 26.06
CA ALA A 19 -6.32 -12.81 24.81
C ALA A 19 -5.44 -12.06 23.83
N GLN A 20 -4.14 -12.40 23.82
CA GLN A 20 -3.24 -11.90 22.80
C GLN A 20 -3.78 -12.30 21.44
N LEU A 21 -3.73 -11.39 20.46
CA LEU A 21 -3.62 -11.83 19.06
C LEU A 21 -2.70 -13.06 19.06
N PRO A 22 -2.95 -14.07 18.20
CA PRO A 22 -2.06 -15.20 18.10
C PRO A 22 -0.63 -14.70 18.21
N LYS A 23 0.22 -15.33 19.01
CA LYS A 23 1.62 -14.90 19.27
C LYS A 23 2.41 -14.61 17.98
N ASP A 24 1.86 -15.03 16.84
CA ASP A 24 2.40 -14.89 15.50
C ASP A 24 1.70 -13.84 14.62
N PHE A 25 0.85 -12.97 15.18
CA PHE A 25 0.24 -11.90 14.38
C PHE A 25 1.31 -10.88 13.96
N ARG A 26 1.67 -10.93 12.67
CA ARG A 26 2.72 -10.12 12.08
C ARG A 26 2.11 -9.17 11.07
N THR A 27 2.34 -7.89 11.22
CA THR A 27 1.91 -6.87 10.25
C THR A 27 2.97 -5.80 10.11
N GLU A 28 3.06 -5.21 8.93
CA GLU A 28 4.03 -4.18 8.58
C GLU A 28 3.31 -2.92 8.12
N GLN A 29 4.01 -1.81 8.18
CA GLN A 29 3.58 -0.50 7.71
C GLN A 29 4.70 0.17 6.95
N ILE A 30 4.36 1.03 6.01
CA ILE A 30 5.34 1.73 5.19
C ILE A 30 5.05 3.22 5.24
N PHE A 31 6.08 4.00 5.50
CA PHE A 31 6.11 5.44 5.26
C PHE A 31 6.75 5.69 3.90
N LEU A 32 6.02 6.35 3.01
CA LEU A 32 6.50 6.80 1.71
C LEU A 32 6.80 8.28 1.79
N GLU A 33 8.05 8.63 1.60
CA GLU A 33 8.52 10.00 1.59
C GLU A 33 8.76 10.48 0.15
N LEU A 34 8.09 11.56 -0.21
CA LEU A 34 8.32 12.32 -1.42
C LEU A 34 8.80 13.72 -1.07
N GLY A 35 9.86 14.19 -1.71
CA GLY A 35 10.35 15.55 -1.52
C GLY A 35 9.41 16.61 -2.14
N LYS A 36 8.61 16.21 -3.12
CA LYS A 36 7.58 17.05 -3.78
C LYS A 36 6.48 16.14 -4.32
N THR A 37 5.33 16.71 -4.62
CA THR A 37 4.20 15.98 -5.22
C THR A 37 4.02 16.27 -6.71
N GLU A 38 4.60 17.37 -7.22
CA GLU A 38 4.54 17.78 -8.62
C GLU A 38 5.90 17.56 -9.30
N TRP A 39 5.88 16.88 -10.45
CA TRP A 39 7.07 16.48 -11.20
C TRP A 39 6.92 16.88 -12.66
N ASN A 40 8.02 17.28 -13.30
CA ASN A 40 7.98 17.52 -14.75
C ASN A 40 7.98 16.17 -15.50
N PRO A 41 7.37 16.11 -16.69
CA PRO A 41 7.50 14.96 -17.57
C PRO A 41 8.98 14.65 -17.84
N GLY A 42 9.37 13.39 -17.69
CA GLY A 42 10.76 12.96 -17.84
C GLY A 42 11.64 13.10 -16.60
N ASP A 43 11.13 13.68 -15.51
CA ASP A 43 11.81 13.62 -14.21
C ASP A 43 11.86 12.18 -13.70
N THR A 44 12.84 11.89 -12.84
CA THR A 44 12.84 10.64 -12.06
C THR A 44 12.24 10.93 -10.69
N LEU A 45 11.18 10.18 -10.31
CA LEU A 45 10.61 10.28 -8.98
C LEU A 45 11.60 9.67 -7.99
N GLU A 46 12.04 10.45 -7.02
CA GLU A 46 12.81 9.94 -5.88
C GLU A 46 11.87 9.68 -4.72
N VAL A 47 11.90 8.45 -4.23
CA VAL A 47 11.08 7.95 -3.13
C VAL A 47 12.00 7.41 -2.06
N ASN A 48 11.93 7.97 -0.87
CA ASN A 48 12.57 7.41 0.31
C ASN A 48 11.50 6.85 1.24
N GLY A 49 11.90 6.17 2.28
CA GLY A 49 10.95 5.74 3.30
C GLY A 49 11.48 4.67 4.22
N VAL A 50 10.56 4.18 5.04
CA VAL A 50 10.86 3.14 6.02
C VAL A 50 9.70 2.15 6.13
N VAL A 51 10.04 0.88 6.20
CA VAL A 51 9.15 -0.21 6.59
C VAL A 51 9.31 -0.46 8.08
N THR A 52 8.22 -0.51 8.82
CA THR A 52 8.22 -0.78 10.27
C THR A 52 7.24 -1.90 10.60
N CYS A 53 7.50 -2.62 11.66
CA CYS A 53 6.63 -3.69 12.12
C CYS A 53 5.64 -3.18 13.17
N LEU A 54 4.45 -3.75 13.17
CA LEU A 54 3.44 -3.55 14.19
C LEU A 54 3.37 -4.83 15.05
N ALA A 55 4.29 -4.98 15.98
CA ALA A 55 4.26 -6.08 16.95
C ALA A 55 4.84 -5.59 18.28
N ALA A 56 4.35 -6.16 19.38
CA ALA A 56 4.91 -5.87 20.69
C ALA A 56 6.42 -6.13 20.69
N ASN A 57 7.20 -5.12 21.00
CA ASN A 57 8.66 -5.16 21.15
C ASN A 57 9.46 -5.45 19.85
N ARG A 58 8.85 -5.37 18.68
CA ARG A 58 9.57 -5.47 17.41
C ARG A 58 9.19 -4.34 16.48
N PHE A 59 10.17 -3.56 16.05
CA PHE A 59 10.01 -2.42 15.15
C PHE A 59 10.64 -2.64 13.79
N LEU A 60 11.65 -3.50 13.73
CA LEU A 60 12.26 -3.91 12.47
C LEU A 60 11.30 -4.79 11.66
N PRO A 61 11.20 -4.56 10.35
CA PRO A 61 10.34 -5.37 9.50
C PRO A 61 10.76 -6.83 9.48
N TYR A 62 9.84 -7.71 9.14
CA TYR A 62 10.10 -9.10 8.81
C TYR A 62 10.58 -9.24 7.37
N SER A 63 10.10 -8.36 6.49
CA SER A 63 10.40 -8.37 5.07
C SER A 63 11.69 -7.60 4.77
N ASN A 64 12.54 -8.18 3.95
CA ASN A 64 13.75 -7.53 3.43
C ASN A 64 13.48 -6.77 2.13
N TYR A 65 12.31 -6.94 1.54
CA TYR A 65 11.92 -6.32 0.27
C TYR A 65 10.51 -5.76 0.34
N LEU A 66 10.30 -4.69 -0.41
CA LEU A 66 8.99 -4.09 -0.65
C LEU A 66 8.79 -3.86 -2.14
N TYR A 67 7.54 -3.66 -2.52
CA TYR A 67 7.14 -3.31 -3.88
C TYR A 67 6.66 -1.86 -3.90
N ILE A 68 7.10 -1.11 -4.90
CA ILE A 68 6.61 0.23 -5.20
C ILE A 68 6.04 0.21 -6.60
N GLU A 69 4.83 0.70 -6.73
CA GLU A 69 4.11 0.75 -8.00
C GLU A 69 3.64 2.18 -8.27
N LEU A 70 3.77 2.61 -9.51
CA LEU A 70 3.14 3.83 -10.01
C LEU A 70 1.88 3.44 -10.78
N LEU A 71 0.74 3.97 -10.36
CA LEU A 71 -0.56 3.68 -10.94
C LEU A 71 -1.17 4.94 -11.54
N ASN A 72 -1.93 4.77 -12.63
CA ASN A 72 -2.74 5.84 -13.20
C ASN A 72 -4.12 5.93 -12.52
N SER A 73 -4.93 6.89 -12.93
CA SER A 73 -6.30 7.11 -12.42
C SER A 73 -7.28 5.98 -12.75
N GLN A 74 -6.88 5.01 -13.59
CA GLN A 74 -7.68 3.82 -13.95
C GLN A 74 -7.16 2.56 -13.24
N ASP A 75 -6.36 2.71 -12.19
CA ASP A 75 -5.73 1.63 -11.44
C ASP A 75 -4.80 0.70 -12.24
N SER A 76 -4.35 1.17 -13.40
CA SER A 76 -3.36 0.40 -14.16
C SER A 76 -1.96 0.66 -13.62
N VAL A 77 -1.24 -0.40 -13.33
CA VAL A 77 0.17 -0.32 -12.90
C VAL A 77 1.04 0.00 -14.11
N LEU A 78 1.68 1.15 -14.10
CA LEU A 78 2.59 1.61 -15.17
C LEU A 78 4.03 1.19 -14.91
N VAL A 79 4.45 1.25 -13.65
CA VAL A 79 5.79 0.84 -13.22
C VAL A 79 5.66 0.05 -11.94
N ARG A 80 6.41 -1.04 -11.82
CA ARG A 80 6.55 -1.82 -10.59
C ARG A 80 8.02 -2.06 -10.35
N GLN A 81 8.44 -1.84 -9.13
CA GLN A 81 9.82 -2.07 -8.70
C GLN A 81 9.84 -2.88 -7.41
N ARG A 82 10.81 -3.79 -7.30
CA ARG A 82 11.19 -4.43 -6.05
C ARG A 82 12.36 -3.66 -5.45
N VAL A 83 12.27 -3.31 -4.18
CA VAL A 83 13.24 -2.44 -3.51
C VAL A 83 13.73 -3.10 -2.22
N ASP A 84 15.01 -2.99 -1.94
CA ASP A 84 15.64 -3.49 -0.71
C ASP A 84 15.33 -2.57 0.48
N CYS A 85 14.94 -3.16 1.61
CA CYS A 85 14.75 -2.47 2.89
C CYS A 85 15.49 -3.14 4.07
N LYS A 86 16.54 -3.90 3.79
CA LYS A 86 17.32 -4.65 4.79
C LYS A 86 17.98 -3.78 5.86
N LYS A 87 18.29 -2.53 5.54
CA LYS A 87 18.95 -1.61 6.47
C LYS A 87 17.93 -0.94 7.39
N GLY A 88 17.56 -1.63 8.48
CA GLY A 88 16.63 -1.07 9.47
C GLY A 88 15.23 -0.75 8.94
N GLY A 89 14.82 -1.38 7.85
CA GLY A 89 13.56 -1.11 7.17
C GLY A 89 13.61 0.07 6.19
N SER A 90 14.68 0.86 6.18
CA SER A 90 14.79 2.01 5.29
C SER A 90 15.06 1.62 3.85
N PHE A 91 14.51 2.41 2.93
CA PHE A 91 14.67 2.17 1.50
C PHE A 91 14.77 3.47 0.70
N ARG A 92 15.29 3.33 -0.50
CA ARG A 92 15.31 4.38 -1.50
C ARG A 92 15.00 3.78 -2.86
N ALA A 93 14.10 4.44 -3.60
CA ALA A 93 13.74 4.05 -4.96
C ALA A 93 13.80 5.22 -5.92
N ARG A 94 13.98 4.92 -7.20
CA ARG A 94 13.93 5.87 -8.31
C ARG A 94 13.03 5.33 -9.40
N ILE A 95 11.96 6.06 -9.68
CA ILE A 95 10.96 5.65 -10.67
C ILE A 95 11.10 6.59 -11.87
N PRO A 96 11.55 6.09 -13.03
CA PRO A 96 11.67 6.90 -14.24
C PRO A 96 10.27 7.23 -14.79
N THR A 97 10.07 8.51 -15.21
CA THR A 97 8.79 8.95 -15.79
C THR A 97 8.92 9.35 -17.28
N GLU A 98 10.03 8.98 -17.94
CA GLU A 98 10.34 9.38 -19.31
C GLU A 98 9.24 9.03 -20.34
N ARG A 99 8.42 8.04 -20.04
CA ARG A 99 7.34 7.55 -20.91
C ARG A 99 5.95 7.73 -20.31
N ILE A 100 5.86 8.56 -19.27
CA ILE A 100 4.60 8.78 -18.55
C ILE A 100 4.08 10.17 -18.95
N TYR A 101 2.84 10.23 -19.39
CA TYR A 101 2.18 11.46 -19.80
C TYR A 101 1.88 12.35 -18.59
N SER A 102 1.63 13.65 -18.87
CA SER A 102 1.14 14.57 -17.84
C SER A 102 -0.21 14.10 -17.31
N GLY A 103 -0.36 14.09 -15.99
CA GLY A 103 -1.59 13.62 -15.34
C GLY A 103 -1.44 13.38 -13.86
N SER A 104 -2.54 12.92 -13.27
CA SER A 104 -2.60 12.51 -11.85
C SER A 104 -2.34 11.02 -11.74
N TYR A 105 -1.45 10.68 -10.84
CA TYR A 105 -0.99 9.33 -10.55
C TYR A 105 -0.94 9.12 -9.05
N TYR A 106 -0.71 7.89 -8.63
CA TYR A 106 -0.38 7.62 -7.23
C TYR A 106 0.64 6.50 -7.12
N LEU A 107 1.49 6.62 -6.13
CA LEU A 107 2.38 5.55 -5.70
C LEU A 107 1.64 4.66 -4.73
N ARG A 108 1.79 3.36 -4.90
CA ARG A 108 1.36 2.34 -3.96
C ARG A 108 2.56 1.54 -3.52
N SER A 109 2.69 1.28 -2.20
CA SER A 109 3.76 0.44 -1.70
C SER A 109 3.26 -0.56 -0.66
N TYR A 110 3.82 -1.77 -0.72
CA TYR A 110 3.48 -2.88 0.16
C TYR A 110 4.64 -3.89 0.23
N THR A 111 4.69 -4.66 1.32
CA THR A 111 5.51 -5.88 1.40
C THR A 111 4.67 -7.09 1.07
N ASN A 112 5.31 -8.23 0.80
CA ASN A 112 4.56 -9.46 0.56
C ASN A 112 3.72 -9.86 1.79
N LEU A 113 4.23 -9.63 3.01
CA LEU A 113 3.48 -9.88 4.24
C LEU A 113 2.19 -9.06 4.35
N MET A 114 2.22 -7.79 3.91
CA MET A 114 1.05 -6.89 3.95
C MET A 114 -0.11 -7.38 3.08
N ARG A 115 0.14 -8.23 2.10
CA ARG A 115 -0.90 -8.81 1.21
C ARG A 115 -1.88 -9.76 1.90
N ASN A 116 -1.56 -10.19 3.12
CA ASN A 116 -2.50 -10.97 3.96
C ASN A 116 -3.62 -10.12 4.56
N PHE A 117 -3.53 -8.79 4.44
CA PHE A 117 -4.46 -7.82 4.98
C PHE A 117 -5.12 -7.01 3.87
N SER A 118 -6.05 -6.13 4.26
CA SER A 118 -6.70 -5.24 3.29
C SER A 118 -5.69 -4.36 2.56
N SER A 119 -5.80 -4.27 1.24
CA SER A 119 -5.00 -3.35 0.43
C SER A 119 -5.20 -1.87 0.82
N LYS A 120 -6.28 -1.53 1.54
CA LYS A 120 -6.49 -0.19 2.13
C LYS A 120 -5.42 0.17 3.17
N SER A 121 -4.69 -0.82 3.71
CA SER A 121 -3.58 -0.62 4.64
C SER A 121 -2.22 -0.43 3.96
N PHE A 122 -2.13 -0.55 2.64
CA PHE A 122 -0.91 -0.24 1.89
C PHE A 122 -0.60 1.25 1.99
N ALA A 123 0.64 1.62 1.74
CA ALA A 123 1.02 3.04 1.68
C ALA A 123 0.68 3.61 0.29
N TYR A 124 0.07 4.80 0.28
CA TYR A 124 -0.32 5.49 -0.94
C TYR A 124 0.11 6.95 -0.88
N GLN A 125 0.63 7.47 -1.98
CA GLN A 125 0.96 8.89 -2.11
C GLN A 125 0.55 9.41 -3.49
N PRO A 126 -0.16 10.56 -3.57
CA PRO A 126 -0.50 11.19 -4.84
C PRO A 126 0.75 11.74 -5.51
N VAL A 127 0.80 11.64 -6.83
CA VAL A 127 1.87 12.16 -7.69
C VAL A 127 1.25 12.86 -8.89
N TYR A 128 1.71 14.07 -9.18
CA TYR A 128 1.30 14.82 -10.36
C TYR A 128 2.49 14.95 -11.30
N ILE A 129 2.31 14.51 -12.54
CA ILE A 129 3.32 14.68 -13.60
C ILE A 129 2.82 15.73 -14.57
N GLY A 130 3.61 16.77 -14.79
CA GLY A 130 3.17 18.00 -15.43
C GLY A 130 2.53 18.96 -14.43
N SER A 131 1.71 19.88 -14.90
CA SER A 131 0.99 20.81 -14.03
C SER A 131 -0.15 20.08 -13.33
N LYS A 132 -0.27 20.28 -12.02
CA LYS A 132 -1.45 19.86 -11.27
C LYS A 132 -2.68 20.43 -11.96
N PRO A 133 -3.74 19.64 -12.19
CA PRO A 133 -4.98 20.20 -12.71
C PRO A 133 -5.35 21.40 -11.83
N SER A 134 -5.43 22.59 -12.40
CA SER A 134 -5.92 23.75 -11.68
C SER A 134 -7.26 23.34 -11.10
N SER A 135 -7.33 23.30 -9.77
CA SER A 135 -8.51 22.86 -9.05
C SER A 135 -9.72 23.49 -9.72
N LEU A 136 -10.57 22.60 -10.23
CA LEU A 136 -11.93 22.84 -10.67
C LEU A 136 -12.42 24.27 -10.43
N LYS A 137 -12.93 24.86 -11.51
CA LYS A 137 -13.85 26.02 -11.59
C LYS A 137 -14.11 26.65 -10.22
N SER A 138 -13.86 27.92 -10.11
CA SER A 138 -14.40 28.76 -9.04
C SER A 138 -15.89 28.42 -8.83
N LEU A 139 -16.14 27.41 -7.99
CA LEU A 139 -17.41 27.28 -7.34
C LEU A 139 -17.54 28.51 -6.48
N ASP A 140 -18.73 29.11 -6.45
CA ASP A 140 -19.01 30.30 -5.67
C ASP A 140 -18.29 30.25 -4.33
N ASN A 141 -17.54 31.30 -4.00
CA ASN A 141 -16.75 31.43 -2.78
C ASN A 141 -17.58 31.29 -1.48
N ASP A 142 -18.92 31.19 -1.60
CA ASP A 142 -19.88 31.13 -0.51
C ASP A 142 -20.32 29.71 -0.13
N GLU A 143 -19.80 28.66 -0.81
CA GLU A 143 -20.21 27.30 -0.50
C GLU A 143 -19.32 26.70 0.61
N VAL A 144 -19.92 26.44 1.76
CA VAL A 144 -19.27 25.84 2.93
C VAL A 144 -19.87 24.45 3.17
N SER A 145 -19.00 23.47 3.25
CA SER A 145 -19.35 22.10 3.64
C SER A 145 -19.23 21.94 5.15
N CYS A 146 -20.27 21.40 5.78
CA CYS A 146 -20.26 21.04 7.19
C CYS A 146 -20.45 19.55 7.38
N TYR A 147 -19.63 18.96 8.21
CA TYR A 147 -19.67 17.53 8.54
C TYR A 147 -19.85 17.39 10.05
N ILE A 148 -20.80 16.55 10.49
CA ILE A 148 -21.13 16.35 11.89
C ILE A 148 -20.94 14.88 12.26
N TYR A 149 -20.16 14.65 13.32
CA TYR A 149 -19.83 13.33 13.82
C TYR A 149 -20.06 13.23 15.32
N PRO A 150 -21.15 12.59 15.77
CA PRO A 150 -21.23 12.12 17.15
C PRO A 150 -20.15 11.08 17.41
N THR A 151 -19.46 11.16 18.53
CA THR A 151 -18.45 10.13 18.90
C THR A 151 -19.07 8.74 18.84
N ALA A 152 -18.37 7.78 18.27
CA ALA A 152 -18.87 6.43 17.93
C ALA A 152 -20.15 6.41 17.04
N GLY A 153 -20.46 7.52 16.36
CA GLY A 153 -21.56 7.61 15.39
C GLY A 153 -22.97 7.68 16.00
N VAL A 154 -23.13 7.75 17.32
CA VAL A 154 -24.44 7.73 18.01
C VAL A 154 -24.49 8.78 19.10
N LEU A 155 -25.65 9.47 19.21
CA LEU A 155 -26.00 10.30 20.36
C LEU A 155 -26.84 9.46 21.34
N CYS A 156 -26.36 9.27 22.55
CA CYS A 156 -27.09 8.59 23.61
C CYS A 156 -27.83 9.62 24.48
N PRO A 157 -29.15 9.46 24.76
CA PRO A 157 -29.91 10.41 25.54
C PRO A 157 -29.52 10.39 27.01
N ASN A 158 -29.73 11.53 27.69
CA ASN A 158 -29.56 11.71 29.14
C ASN A 158 -28.13 11.45 29.67
N ARG A 159 -27.13 11.56 28.80
CA ARG A 159 -25.69 11.44 29.13
C ARG A 159 -24.91 12.52 28.38
N ILE A 160 -23.81 12.94 28.94
CA ILE A 160 -22.89 13.87 28.24
C ILE A 160 -22.42 13.19 26.95
N GLN A 161 -22.66 13.88 25.85
CA GLN A 161 -22.25 13.42 24.51
C GLN A 161 -21.31 14.45 23.90
N GLU A 162 -20.36 13.92 23.14
CA GLU A 162 -19.44 14.70 22.34
C GLU A 162 -19.82 14.64 20.87
N VAL A 163 -19.88 15.80 20.22
CA VAL A 163 -20.12 15.94 18.79
C VAL A 163 -19.02 16.78 18.19
N THR A 164 -18.32 16.20 17.23
CA THR A 164 -17.34 16.91 16.41
C THR A 164 -18.02 17.45 15.15
N ALA A 165 -17.78 18.71 14.83
CA ALA A 165 -18.15 19.28 13.55
C ALA A 165 -16.92 19.82 12.82
N SER A 166 -16.90 19.71 11.50
CA SER A 166 -15.83 20.22 10.64
C SER A 166 -16.44 21.12 9.57
N PHE A 167 -15.79 22.25 9.33
CA PHE A 167 -16.22 23.24 8.34
C PHE A 167 -15.09 23.44 7.32
N LEU A 168 -15.42 23.19 6.05
CA LEU A 168 -14.50 23.32 4.94
C LEU A 168 -15.08 24.28 3.89
N ASN A 169 -14.23 25.06 3.24
CA ASN A 169 -14.61 25.88 2.09
C ASN A 169 -14.84 25.02 0.83
N SER A 170 -15.23 25.63 -0.27
CA SER A 170 -15.44 24.97 -1.57
C SER A 170 -14.19 24.26 -2.14
N GLN A 171 -13.00 24.61 -1.66
CA GLN A 171 -11.73 24.00 -2.04
C GLN A 171 -11.31 22.85 -1.10
N GLY A 172 -12.14 22.52 -0.09
CA GLY A 172 -11.84 21.51 0.92
C GLY A 172 -10.84 22.00 1.98
N GLU A 173 -10.58 23.31 2.07
CA GLU A 173 -9.69 23.89 3.09
C GLU A 173 -10.48 24.22 4.37
N PRO A 174 -9.85 24.05 5.56
CA PRO A 174 -10.49 24.27 6.83
C PRO A 174 -10.81 25.77 7.07
N LEU A 175 -12.00 26.03 7.56
CA LEU A 175 -12.42 27.36 8.00
C LEU A 175 -12.02 27.57 9.46
N GLU A 176 -11.07 28.48 9.67
CA GLU A 176 -10.51 28.80 10.99
C GLU A 176 -11.31 29.88 11.69
N SER A 177 -11.36 29.80 13.02
CA SER A 177 -11.95 30.81 13.89
C SER A 177 -13.41 31.15 13.59
N LEU A 178 -14.14 30.28 12.87
CA LEU A 178 -15.53 30.42 12.54
C LEU A 178 -16.38 30.23 13.82
N PRO A 179 -17.21 31.21 14.25
CA PRO A 179 -18.09 31.02 15.39
C PRO A 179 -19.21 30.03 15.05
N VAL A 180 -19.42 29.02 15.86
CA VAL A 180 -20.48 28.00 15.71
C VAL A 180 -21.24 27.91 17.03
N ALA A 181 -22.57 28.00 16.97
CA ALA A 181 -23.42 27.85 18.14
C ALA A 181 -24.22 26.55 18.08
N LEU A 182 -24.29 25.83 19.17
CA LEU A 182 -25.21 24.70 19.37
C LEU A 182 -26.51 25.22 19.92
N LEU A 183 -27.61 24.93 19.24
CA LEU A 183 -28.94 25.39 19.60
C LEU A 183 -29.84 24.23 20.00
N ASN A 184 -30.76 24.48 20.93
CA ASN A 184 -31.86 23.59 21.28
C ASN A 184 -33.01 23.71 20.24
N GLU A 185 -34.09 22.97 20.47
CA GLU A 185 -35.28 22.97 19.63
C GLU A 185 -35.99 24.34 19.59
N ALA A 186 -35.96 25.11 20.71
CA ALA A 186 -36.52 26.44 20.80
C ALA A 186 -35.66 27.53 20.09
N GLY A 187 -34.44 27.19 19.72
CA GLY A 187 -33.49 28.14 19.13
C GLY A 187 -32.56 28.81 20.14
N ASP A 188 -32.62 28.41 21.43
CA ASP A 188 -31.73 28.96 22.43
C ASP A 188 -30.33 28.38 22.31
N THR A 189 -29.31 29.20 22.53
CA THR A 189 -27.92 28.80 22.48
C THR A 189 -27.53 27.99 23.72
N ILE A 190 -27.17 26.75 23.54
CA ILE A 190 -26.64 25.88 24.59
C ILE A 190 -25.14 26.16 24.80
N SER A 191 -24.39 26.31 23.71
CA SER A 191 -22.95 26.54 23.72
C SER A 191 -22.51 27.21 22.43
N SER A 192 -21.44 27.99 22.49
CA SER A 192 -20.82 28.60 21.32
C SER A 192 -19.30 28.40 21.37
N VAL A 193 -18.72 27.88 20.27
CA VAL A 193 -17.29 27.58 20.16
C VAL A 193 -16.81 28.03 18.79
N LYS A 194 -15.56 28.48 18.69
CA LYS A 194 -14.92 28.77 17.39
C LYS A 194 -14.22 27.54 16.85
N THR A 195 -14.22 27.39 15.53
CA THR A 195 -13.44 26.35 14.88
C THR A 195 -11.94 26.54 15.13
N SER A 196 -11.22 25.43 15.24
CA SER A 196 -9.77 25.42 15.35
C SER A 196 -9.11 25.78 14.01
N ASN A 197 -7.78 25.89 14.00
CA ASN A 197 -7.00 26.11 12.75
C ASN A 197 -7.12 24.95 11.75
N SER A 198 -7.63 23.80 12.20
CA SER A 198 -7.93 22.63 11.35
C SER A 198 -9.42 22.54 10.97
N GLY A 199 -10.21 23.61 11.24
CA GLY A 199 -11.63 23.67 10.89
C GLY A 199 -12.54 22.82 11.76
N PHE A 200 -12.05 22.26 12.88
CA PHE A 200 -12.83 21.45 13.82
C PHE A 200 -13.41 22.29 14.96
N THR A 201 -14.59 21.88 15.40
CA THR A 201 -15.17 22.31 16.68
C THR A 201 -15.81 21.10 17.36
N VAL A 202 -15.76 21.09 18.70
CA VAL A 202 -16.27 20.00 19.53
C VAL A 202 -17.26 20.55 20.54
N PHE A 203 -18.45 19.97 20.58
CA PHE A 203 -19.51 20.31 21.51
C PHE A 203 -19.76 19.19 22.50
N HIS A 204 -19.91 19.55 23.77
CA HIS A 204 -20.32 18.65 24.83
C HIS A 204 -21.68 19.09 25.37
N PHE A 205 -22.68 18.21 25.30
CA PHE A 205 -24.02 18.50 25.79
C PHE A 205 -24.77 17.22 26.17
N ILE A 206 -25.92 17.35 26.82
CA ILE A 206 -26.78 16.23 27.18
C ILE A 206 -27.99 16.25 26.27
N PRO A 207 -28.05 15.40 25.23
CA PRO A 207 -29.24 15.32 24.39
C PRO A 207 -30.39 14.65 25.12
N LEU A 208 -31.60 15.20 24.96
CA LEU A 208 -32.83 14.60 25.49
C LEU A 208 -33.51 13.77 24.39
N MET A 209 -34.17 12.71 24.81
CA MET A 209 -34.89 11.84 23.89
C MET A 209 -36.00 12.61 23.15
N GLY A 210 -36.05 12.42 21.83
CA GLY A 210 -37.07 13.08 20.97
C GLY A 210 -36.85 14.56 20.73
N LYS A 211 -35.86 15.22 21.34
CA LYS A 211 -35.53 16.63 21.13
C LYS A 211 -34.58 16.81 19.95
N ARG A 212 -34.79 17.92 19.23
CA ARG A 212 -33.95 18.34 18.11
C ARG A 212 -32.88 19.33 18.56
N TYR A 213 -31.71 19.20 17.98
CA TYR A 213 -30.57 20.10 18.17
C TYR A 213 -30.03 20.50 16.81
N SER A 214 -29.41 21.67 16.73
CA SER A 214 -28.83 22.16 15.48
C SER A 214 -27.56 22.98 15.77
N LEU A 215 -26.66 23.00 14.79
CA LEU A 215 -25.56 23.96 14.76
C LEU A 215 -26.02 25.20 13.96
N SER A 216 -25.72 26.38 14.48
CA SER A 216 -25.92 27.66 13.77
C SER A 216 -24.54 28.26 13.48
N VAL A 217 -24.37 28.72 12.25
CA VAL A 217 -23.12 29.34 11.78
C VAL A 217 -23.46 30.49 10.83
N ASN A 218 -22.77 31.61 10.97
CA ASN A 218 -22.91 32.73 10.05
C ASN A 218 -21.82 32.65 8.99
N ILE A 219 -22.20 32.53 7.72
CA ILE A 219 -21.32 32.47 6.57
C ILE A 219 -21.69 33.59 5.62
N SER A 220 -20.76 34.51 5.36
CA SER A 220 -20.98 35.66 4.45
C SER A 220 -22.22 36.46 4.79
N GLY A 221 -22.52 36.63 6.11
CA GLY A 221 -23.69 37.38 6.58
C GLY A 221 -25.01 36.61 6.57
N LYS A 222 -25.02 35.34 6.19
CA LYS A 222 -26.22 34.47 6.20
C LYS A 222 -26.08 33.43 7.31
N ASP A 223 -27.08 33.34 8.17
CA ASP A 223 -27.15 32.31 9.20
C ASP A 223 -27.67 31.01 8.58
N LYS A 224 -26.83 29.96 8.73
CA LYS A 224 -27.15 28.60 8.32
C LYS A 224 -27.38 27.73 9.55
N ARG A 225 -28.44 26.91 9.52
CA ARG A 225 -28.72 25.90 10.56
C ARG A 225 -28.55 24.51 10.01
N ILE A 226 -27.82 23.67 10.76
CA ILE A 226 -27.49 22.30 10.39
C ILE A 226 -27.98 21.37 11.50
N LEU A 227 -28.90 20.46 11.16
CA LEU A 227 -29.53 19.59 12.15
C LEU A 227 -28.56 18.47 12.61
N LEU A 228 -28.55 18.23 13.92
CA LEU A 228 -27.89 17.06 14.49
C LEU A 228 -28.80 15.82 14.35
N PRO A 229 -28.21 14.60 14.32
CA PRO A 229 -28.99 13.38 14.40
C PRO A 229 -29.75 13.29 15.72
N PHE A 230 -30.89 12.58 15.72
CA PHE A 230 -31.63 12.33 16.97
C PHE A 230 -30.83 11.44 17.93
N ALA A 231 -31.09 11.64 19.23
CA ALA A 231 -30.59 10.70 20.22
C ALA A 231 -31.29 9.33 20.06
N ASP A 232 -30.50 8.27 20.15
CA ASP A 232 -30.92 6.87 19.98
C ASP A 232 -30.58 6.07 21.25
N ASP A 233 -31.60 5.50 21.91
CA ASP A 233 -31.43 4.65 23.09
C ASP A 233 -31.31 3.15 22.76
N LYS A 234 -31.47 2.78 21.49
CA LYS A 234 -31.40 1.39 21.02
C LYS A 234 -30.00 0.93 20.71
N LYS A 235 -29.14 1.83 20.22
CA LYS A 235 -27.76 1.50 19.85
C LYS A 235 -26.86 1.57 21.07
N MET A 236 -26.09 0.54 21.31
CA MET A 236 -25.02 0.56 22.32
C MET A 236 -23.85 1.40 21.84
N LYS A 237 -23.22 2.10 22.78
CA LYS A 237 -22.06 2.94 22.52
C LYS A 237 -21.04 2.72 23.62
N VAL A 238 -19.79 2.47 23.22
CA VAL A 238 -18.66 2.55 24.15
C VAL A 238 -18.07 3.96 24.08
N GLN A 239 -17.91 4.59 25.24
CA GLN A 239 -17.15 5.83 25.39
C GLN A 239 -16.04 5.63 26.37
N CYS A 240 -14.94 6.38 26.19
CA CYS A 240 -13.77 6.19 27.04
C CYS A 240 -13.00 7.50 27.22
N SER A 241 -12.15 7.53 28.25
CA SER A 241 -11.22 8.62 28.53
C SER A 241 -9.94 8.07 29.13
N VAL A 242 -8.83 8.77 28.94
CA VAL A 242 -7.52 8.38 29.47
C VAL A 242 -7.03 9.42 30.45
N ASN A 243 -6.58 8.96 31.62
CA ASN A 243 -5.91 9.79 32.60
C ASN A 243 -4.66 9.05 33.12
N GLY A 244 -3.48 9.59 32.79
CA GLY A 244 -2.20 8.92 33.03
C GLY A 244 -2.15 7.57 32.31
N ASN A 245 -1.91 6.49 33.05
CA ASN A 245 -1.88 5.14 32.53
C ASN A 245 -3.20 4.38 32.73
N LYS A 246 -4.31 5.08 33.00
CA LYS A 246 -5.63 4.48 33.21
C LYS A 246 -6.58 4.87 32.08
N LEU A 247 -7.16 3.86 31.44
CA LEU A 247 -8.26 3.99 30.50
C LEU A 247 -9.56 3.72 31.25
N PHE A 248 -10.43 4.72 31.34
CA PHE A 248 -11.78 4.61 31.86
C PHE A 248 -12.73 4.38 30.69
N TYR A 249 -13.64 3.44 30.78
CA TYR A 249 -14.68 3.19 29.77
C TYR A 249 -16.06 3.08 30.38
N GLU A 250 -17.07 3.41 29.59
CA GLU A 250 -18.49 3.24 29.91
C GLU A 250 -19.23 2.76 28.64
N VAL A 251 -20.08 1.73 28.81
CA VAL A 251 -20.95 1.22 27.74
C VAL A 251 -22.36 1.75 27.96
N LEU A 252 -22.75 2.71 27.16
CA LEU A 252 -24.07 3.33 27.21
C LEU A 252 -25.13 2.46 26.52
N ASN A 253 -26.39 2.58 26.96
CA ASN A 253 -27.53 1.84 26.46
C ASN A 253 -27.37 0.31 26.58
N ALA A 254 -26.56 -0.17 27.54
CA ALA A 254 -26.27 -1.58 27.73
C ALA A 254 -27.49 -2.39 28.22
N LYS A 255 -28.22 -1.90 29.22
CA LYS A 255 -29.49 -2.43 29.76
C LYS A 255 -29.67 -3.95 29.66
N GLY A 256 -28.78 -4.75 30.30
CA GLY A 256 -28.85 -6.21 30.30
C GLY A 256 -28.46 -6.89 28.98
N ARG A 257 -27.88 -6.18 28.03
CA ARG A 257 -27.42 -6.73 26.72
C ARG A 257 -25.94 -7.11 26.68
N LEU A 258 -25.20 -6.89 27.78
CA LEU A 258 -23.74 -7.14 27.82
C LEU A 258 -23.39 -8.63 27.73
N ASP A 259 -24.25 -9.54 28.18
CA ASP A 259 -23.99 -11.01 28.18
C ASP A 259 -23.68 -11.54 26.76
N ASN A 260 -24.13 -10.86 25.74
CA ASN A 260 -23.93 -11.21 24.34
C ASN A 260 -22.93 -10.31 23.63
N THR A 261 -22.10 -9.60 24.37
CA THR A 261 -21.10 -8.68 23.81
C THR A 261 -19.71 -8.99 24.34
N GLU A 262 -18.71 -8.51 23.62
CA GLU A 262 -17.31 -8.59 23.97
C GLU A 262 -16.66 -7.21 23.79
N LEU A 263 -15.66 -6.91 24.61
CA LEU A 263 -14.94 -5.66 24.57
C LEU A 263 -13.46 -5.92 24.25
N TYR A 264 -12.95 -5.29 23.21
CA TYR A 264 -11.57 -5.37 22.77
C TYR A 264 -10.89 -4.01 22.81
N LEU A 265 -9.63 -4.02 23.18
CA LEU A 265 -8.74 -2.87 23.12
C LEU A 265 -7.67 -3.12 22.07
N PHE A 266 -7.49 -2.17 21.18
CA PHE A 266 -6.39 -2.15 20.22
C PHE A 266 -5.45 -0.99 20.54
N SER A 267 -4.17 -1.24 20.53
CA SER A 267 -3.12 -0.23 20.41
C SER A 267 -1.99 -0.76 19.52
N ARG A 268 -1.24 0.15 18.93
CA ARG A 268 -0.11 -0.22 18.07
C ARG A 268 0.94 -1.05 18.84
N GLU A 269 1.17 -0.70 20.09
CA GLU A 269 2.20 -1.29 20.94
C GLU A 269 1.83 -2.69 21.47
N ASN A 270 0.52 -2.93 21.64
CA ASN A 270 0.04 -4.16 22.29
C ASN A 270 -0.83 -5.04 21.36
N GLY A 271 -1.15 -4.56 20.16
CA GLY A 271 -2.09 -5.25 19.27
C GLY A 271 -3.52 -5.23 19.81
N VAL A 272 -4.31 -6.28 19.50
CA VAL A 272 -5.70 -6.44 20.00
C VAL A 272 -5.71 -7.28 21.27
N CYS A 273 -6.32 -6.76 22.32
CA CYS A 273 -6.48 -7.47 23.58
C CYS A 273 -7.95 -7.53 23.97
N LYS A 274 -8.45 -8.70 24.35
CA LYS A 274 -9.78 -8.85 24.94
C LYS A 274 -9.78 -8.34 26.37
N ILE A 275 -10.80 -7.58 26.74
CA ILE A 275 -11.02 -7.18 28.13
C ILE A 275 -11.95 -8.23 28.74
N ASP A 276 -11.38 -9.12 29.56
CA ASP A 276 -12.16 -10.15 30.26
C ASP A 276 -13.00 -9.54 31.36
N LYS A 277 -14.23 -10.08 31.54
CA LYS A 277 -15.15 -9.67 32.63
C LYS A 277 -15.42 -8.17 32.68
N PHE A 278 -15.67 -7.54 31.52
CA PHE A 278 -16.07 -6.14 31.48
C PHE A 278 -17.53 -5.96 31.95
N GLY A 279 -17.81 -4.80 32.56
CA GLY A 279 -19.16 -4.39 32.96
C GLY A 279 -19.59 -3.14 32.17
N GLU A 280 -20.71 -2.53 32.60
CA GLU A 280 -21.18 -1.27 32.01
C GLU A 280 -20.14 -0.14 32.13
N SER A 281 -19.28 -0.22 33.12
CA SER A 281 -18.12 0.69 33.25
C SER A 281 -16.94 -0.02 33.89
N GLY A 282 -15.74 0.47 33.63
CA GLY A 282 -14.53 -0.09 34.20
C GLY A 282 -13.28 0.72 33.94
N VAL A 283 -12.17 0.22 34.45
CA VAL A 283 -10.84 0.82 34.29
C VAL A 283 -9.87 -0.24 33.81
N VAL A 284 -9.11 0.11 32.77
CA VAL A 284 -8.03 -0.72 32.22
C VAL A 284 -6.69 -0.02 32.48
N LEU A 285 -5.72 -0.75 33.02
CA LEU A 285 -4.35 -0.23 33.14
C LEU A 285 -3.64 -0.38 31.79
N LEU A 286 -3.14 0.74 31.29
CA LEU A 286 -2.39 0.79 30.05
C LEU A 286 -0.92 0.46 30.30
N THR A 287 -0.39 -0.43 29.46
CA THR A 287 1.04 -0.71 29.39
C THR A 287 1.65 0.02 28.21
N ASN A 288 2.96 0.30 28.28
CA ASN A 288 3.73 0.89 27.17
C ASN A 288 3.27 2.29 26.68
N SER A 289 2.49 3.03 27.45
CA SER A 289 2.04 4.40 27.15
C SER A 289 1.62 4.59 25.69
N PRO A 290 0.56 3.90 25.22
CA PRO A 290 0.16 3.92 23.82
C PRO A 290 -0.22 5.34 23.38
N LYS A 291 0.10 5.67 22.12
CA LYS A 291 -0.23 6.98 21.53
C LYS A 291 -1.69 7.05 21.08
N ILE A 292 -2.22 5.94 20.61
CA ILE A 292 -3.62 5.81 20.18
C ILE A 292 -4.18 4.51 20.73
N ILE A 293 -5.41 4.59 21.21
CA ILE A 293 -6.16 3.44 21.71
C ILE A 293 -7.50 3.41 20.99
N THR A 294 -7.93 2.23 20.56
CA THR A 294 -9.27 1.98 20.03
C THR A 294 -9.96 0.91 20.84
N LEU A 295 -11.17 1.20 21.31
CA LEU A 295 -12.07 0.23 21.92
C LEU A 295 -13.10 -0.22 20.90
N PHE A 296 -13.25 -1.53 20.76
CA PHE A 296 -14.29 -2.19 19.97
C PHE A 296 -15.26 -2.93 20.90
N LEU A 297 -16.51 -2.52 20.90
CA LEU A 297 -17.61 -3.31 21.44
C LEU A 297 -18.17 -4.16 20.31
N THR A 298 -18.20 -5.47 20.48
CA THR A 298 -18.66 -6.42 19.46
C THR A 298 -19.78 -7.30 19.99
N ASP A 299 -20.51 -7.94 19.10
CA ASP A 299 -21.31 -9.10 19.44
C ASP A 299 -20.42 -10.37 19.55
N LYS A 300 -21.03 -11.53 19.87
CA LYS A 300 -20.33 -12.83 19.96
C LYS A 300 -19.80 -13.35 18.62
N ASN A 301 -20.25 -12.78 17.50
CA ASN A 301 -19.75 -13.07 16.17
C ASN A 301 -18.64 -12.11 15.76
N HIS A 302 -18.13 -11.32 16.70
CA HIS A 302 -17.09 -10.29 16.51
C HIS A 302 -17.50 -9.16 15.53
N GLN A 303 -18.82 -8.95 15.30
CA GLN A 303 -19.31 -7.80 14.54
C GLN A 303 -19.24 -6.54 15.40
N ILE A 304 -18.66 -5.48 14.89
CA ILE A 304 -18.47 -4.23 15.63
C ILE A 304 -19.83 -3.54 15.83
N LEU A 305 -20.23 -3.39 17.09
CA LEU A 305 -21.42 -2.62 17.51
C LEU A 305 -21.09 -1.16 17.79
N SER A 306 -19.89 -0.91 18.30
CA SER A 306 -19.41 0.45 18.60
C SER A 306 -17.89 0.47 18.57
N GLU A 307 -17.34 1.56 18.02
CA GLU A 307 -15.91 1.82 17.93
C GLU A 307 -15.62 3.22 18.46
N THR A 308 -14.64 3.35 19.34
CA THR A 308 -14.20 4.64 19.87
C THR A 308 -12.68 4.67 19.98
N SER A 309 -12.07 5.70 19.40
CA SER A 309 -10.62 5.89 19.42
C SER A 309 -10.23 7.12 20.21
N ILE A 310 -9.15 7.02 20.98
CA ILE A 310 -8.58 8.10 21.77
C ILE A 310 -7.13 8.32 21.40
N VAL A 311 -6.77 9.58 21.23
CA VAL A 311 -5.39 10.05 21.14
C VAL A 311 -4.87 10.33 22.55
N CYS A 312 -3.92 9.55 23.01
CA CYS A 312 -3.26 9.78 24.29
C CYS A 312 -2.26 10.94 24.15
N LYS A 313 -2.18 11.78 25.19
CA LYS A 313 -1.17 12.83 25.21
C LYS A 313 0.21 12.21 25.45
N TYR A 314 1.15 12.50 24.58
CA TYR A 314 2.53 12.04 24.68
C TYR A 314 3.49 13.22 24.57
N GLN A 315 4.67 13.06 25.17
CA GLN A 315 5.72 14.09 25.17
C GLN A 315 6.75 13.78 24.09
N TYR A 316 7.28 14.82 23.45
CA TYR A 316 8.39 14.69 22.54
C TYR A 316 9.69 14.39 23.27
N PRO A 317 10.52 13.48 22.78
CA PRO A 317 11.85 13.27 23.33
C PRO A 317 12.70 14.54 23.23
N GLN A 318 13.51 14.82 24.25
CA GLN A 318 14.34 16.03 24.28
C GLN A 318 15.35 16.11 23.12
N TYR A 319 15.81 14.97 22.60
CA TYR A 319 16.75 14.94 21.48
C TYR A 319 16.16 15.53 20.18
N VAL A 320 14.85 15.54 20.03
CA VAL A 320 14.17 16.12 18.87
C VAL A 320 14.45 17.63 18.75
N ASP A 321 14.48 18.34 19.86
CA ASP A 321 14.84 19.77 19.86
C ASP A 321 16.29 19.99 19.43
N SER A 322 17.20 19.11 19.84
CA SER A 322 18.60 19.15 19.42
C SER A 322 18.71 18.87 17.91
N LEU A 323 17.99 17.88 17.39
CA LEU A 323 17.95 17.54 15.96
C LEU A 323 17.43 18.72 15.12
N ILE A 324 16.35 19.38 15.56
CA ILE A 324 15.80 20.54 14.86
C ILE A 324 16.79 21.71 14.85
N ASN A 325 17.43 21.99 15.97
CA ASN A 325 18.43 23.06 16.08
C ASN A 325 19.65 22.78 15.21
N GLU A 326 20.08 21.52 15.14
CA GLU A 326 21.18 21.09 14.27
C GLU A 326 20.78 21.22 12.81
N ALA A 327 19.60 20.73 12.44
CA ALA A 327 19.06 20.80 11.09
C ALA A 327 18.97 22.26 10.60
N GLN A 328 18.52 23.18 11.44
CA GLN A 328 18.44 24.61 11.09
C GLN A 328 19.79 25.24 10.78
N ARG A 329 20.86 24.77 11.43
CA ARG A 329 22.21 25.33 11.29
C ARG A 329 23.03 24.68 10.18
N THR A 330 22.86 23.39 9.99
CA THR A 330 23.82 22.56 9.24
C THR A 330 23.31 22.20 7.86
N PHE A 331 22.01 21.93 7.70
CA PHE A 331 21.47 21.40 6.46
C PHE A 331 20.92 22.50 5.55
N SER A 332 21.34 22.47 4.29
CA SER A 332 20.83 23.32 3.22
C SER A 332 20.02 22.56 2.17
N ASN A 333 20.03 21.23 2.23
CA ASN A 333 19.36 20.33 1.31
C ASN A 333 18.63 19.21 2.06
N ASP A 334 17.73 18.53 1.38
CA ASP A 334 17.08 17.34 1.91
C ASP A 334 18.11 16.30 2.34
N THR A 335 17.92 15.76 3.52
CA THR A 335 18.86 14.82 4.13
C THR A 335 18.09 13.68 4.79
N VAL A 336 18.52 12.46 4.54
CA VAL A 336 18.05 11.26 5.22
C VAL A 336 19.20 10.64 5.96
N VAL A 337 19.06 10.47 7.27
CA VAL A 337 20.05 9.87 8.15
C VAL A 337 19.52 8.53 8.65
N LEU A 338 20.36 7.52 8.56
CA LEU A 338 20.10 6.18 9.05
C LEU A 338 21.14 5.88 10.12
N ALA A 339 20.73 5.93 11.36
CA ALA A 339 21.60 5.63 12.52
C ALA A 339 21.07 4.38 13.24
N GLY A 340 21.65 3.23 12.93
CA GLY A 340 21.19 1.97 13.49
C GLY A 340 19.78 1.62 12.97
N ASN A 341 18.80 1.56 13.88
CA ASN A 341 17.39 1.28 13.58
C ASN A 341 16.54 2.55 13.47
N ARG A 342 17.16 3.73 13.50
CA ARG A 342 16.49 5.01 13.47
C ARG A 342 16.53 5.61 12.07
N TYR A 343 15.36 5.96 11.55
CA TYR A 343 15.17 6.72 10.33
C TYR A 343 14.91 8.18 10.68
N GLU A 344 15.71 9.07 10.15
CA GLU A 344 15.53 10.52 10.26
C GLU A 344 15.52 11.12 8.87
N SER A 345 14.55 11.98 8.59
CA SER A 345 14.44 12.71 7.36
C SER A 345 14.27 14.19 7.63
N ILE A 346 15.03 15.00 6.92
CA ILE A 346 14.95 16.47 6.95
C ILE A 346 14.72 16.91 5.51
N ARG A 347 13.60 17.57 5.25
CA ARG A 347 13.18 18.03 3.92
C ARG A 347 12.90 19.52 3.94
N PHE A 348 13.20 20.19 2.83
CA PHE A 348 12.85 21.59 2.61
C PHE A 348 11.81 21.66 1.49
N VAL A 349 10.57 21.98 1.84
CA VAL A 349 9.44 22.02 0.91
C VAL A 349 8.94 23.44 0.74
N SER A 350 8.39 23.73 -0.42
CA SER A 350 7.76 25.02 -0.68
C SER A 350 6.46 25.15 0.14
N ASP A 351 6.15 26.34 0.64
CA ASP A 351 4.88 26.64 1.33
C ASP A 351 3.66 26.34 0.43
N SER A 352 3.85 26.33 -0.88
CA SER A 352 2.81 25.96 -1.85
C SER A 352 2.56 24.45 -1.95
N ASP A 353 3.46 23.61 -1.47
CA ASP A 353 3.34 22.16 -1.58
C ASP A 353 2.53 21.58 -0.42
N LYS A 354 1.20 21.69 -0.53
CA LYS A 354 0.23 21.34 0.53
C LYS A 354 0.10 19.85 0.83
N TRP A 355 0.73 18.96 0.05
CA TRP A 355 0.47 17.50 0.07
C TRP A 355 1.64 16.66 0.54
N VAL A 356 2.56 17.23 1.28
CA VAL A 356 3.72 16.47 1.77
C VAL A 356 3.29 15.49 2.86
N SER A 357 3.80 14.27 2.77
CA SER A 357 3.57 13.21 3.76
C SER A 357 4.40 13.46 5.03
N HIS A 358 3.86 13.04 6.17
CA HIS A 358 4.55 13.05 7.46
C HIS A 358 4.54 11.64 8.05
N ALA A 359 5.67 11.19 8.60
CA ALA A 359 5.78 9.85 9.18
C ALA A 359 4.75 9.62 10.30
N GLU A 360 4.54 10.63 11.14
CA GLU A 360 3.57 10.55 12.24
C GLU A 360 2.13 10.41 11.73
N SER A 361 1.71 11.19 10.71
CA SER A 361 0.38 11.04 10.13
C SER A 361 0.19 9.69 9.46
N ASP A 362 1.16 9.27 8.67
CA ASP A 362 1.04 8.10 7.83
C ASP A 362 1.10 6.80 8.64
N LEU A 363 2.05 6.71 9.58
CA LEU A 363 2.27 5.49 10.35
C LEU A 363 1.35 5.36 11.57
N LEU A 364 0.98 6.47 12.26
CA LEU A 364 0.13 6.38 13.45
C LEU A 364 -1.36 6.49 13.15
N TYR A 365 -1.73 7.25 12.12
CA TYR A 365 -3.14 7.57 11.84
C TYR A 365 -3.61 6.95 10.53
N LEU A 366 -3.05 7.38 9.40
CA LEU A 366 -3.58 7.04 8.08
C LEU A 366 -3.38 5.58 7.67
N SER A 367 -2.41 4.87 8.24
CA SER A 367 -2.24 3.44 8.00
C SER A 367 -3.32 2.59 8.65
N ASP A 368 -3.81 3.01 9.82
CA ASP A 368 -4.75 2.25 10.65
C ASP A 368 -6.19 2.74 10.54
N TYR A 369 -6.37 4.02 10.23
CA TYR A 369 -7.69 4.66 10.26
C TYR A 369 -8.00 5.32 8.93
N ASN A 370 -9.28 5.39 8.62
CA ASN A 370 -9.83 6.12 7.48
C ASN A 370 -10.87 7.12 7.95
N SER A 371 -10.77 8.35 7.48
CA SER A 371 -11.73 9.42 7.71
C SER A 371 -12.17 10.01 6.38
N PRO A 372 -13.43 10.39 6.21
CA PRO A 372 -13.88 11.17 5.05
C PRO A 372 -13.34 12.61 5.05
N LEU A 373 -12.71 13.04 6.15
CA LEU A 373 -12.12 14.37 6.28
C LEU A 373 -10.62 14.34 6.08
N PRO A 374 -10.03 15.39 5.50
CA PRO A 374 -8.58 15.49 5.36
C PRO A 374 -7.89 15.48 6.73
N PHE A 375 -6.70 14.90 6.77
CA PHE A 375 -5.89 14.89 8.00
C PHE A 375 -5.46 16.33 8.36
N PRO A 376 -5.51 16.73 9.64
CA PRO A 376 -5.22 18.09 10.10
C PRO A 376 -3.71 18.39 10.10
N LYS A 377 -3.10 18.59 8.94
CA LYS A 377 -1.64 18.75 8.78
C LYS A 377 -1.03 19.89 9.61
N LYS A 378 -1.78 20.96 9.86
CA LYS A 378 -1.30 22.09 10.71
C LYS A 378 -0.96 21.71 12.14
N VAL A 379 -1.34 20.48 12.59
CA VAL A 379 -0.96 19.98 13.92
C VAL A 379 0.55 19.81 14.08
N PHE A 380 1.29 19.60 12.99
CA PHE A 380 2.75 19.44 13.02
C PHE A 380 3.50 20.75 13.23
N GLN A 381 2.85 21.88 12.99
CA GLN A 381 3.39 23.22 13.26
C GLN A 381 3.30 23.59 14.75
N LYS A 382 2.53 22.84 15.54
CA LYS A 382 2.27 23.13 16.95
C LYS A 382 2.88 22.08 17.87
N ARG A 383 3.65 22.54 18.86
CA ARG A 383 4.18 21.68 19.93
C ARG A 383 3.31 21.71 21.20
N THR A 384 2.21 22.46 21.17
CA THR A 384 1.34 22.67 22.32
C THR A 384 0.27 21.57 22.45
N SER A 385 -0.32 21.46 23.63
CA SER A 385 -1.41 20.51 23.90
C SER A 385 -2.63 20.68 22.98
N SER A 386 -2.78 21.85 22.34
CA SER A 386 -3.88 22.12 21.38
C SER A 386 -3.84 21.21 20.14
N ARG A 387 -2.68 20.68 19.76
CA ARG A 387 -2.57 19.70 18.65
C ARG A 387 -3.37 18.43 18.93
N PHE A 388 -3.37 17.96 20.19
CA PHE A 388 -4.09 16.74 20.56
C PHE A 388 -5.60 16.90 20.47
N ALA A 389 -6.12 18.11 20.63
CA ALA A 389 -7.54 18.40 20.41
C ALA A 389 -7.93 18.23 18.94
N ASP A 390 -7.14 18.76 18.00
CA ASP A 390 -7.40 18.61 16.57
C ASP A 390 -7.22 17.16 16.12
N LEU A 391 -6.20 16.45 16.63
CA LEU A 391 -6.01 15.02 16.35
C LEU A 391 -7.17 14.18 16.88
N GLN A 392 -7.65 14.45 18.11
CA GLN A 392 -8.81 13.79 18.68
C GLN A 392 -10.07 14.09 17.87
N ALA A 393 -10.28 15.34 17.48
CA ALA A 393 -11.41 15.73 16.65
C ALA A 393 -11.42 14.97 15.31
N TRP A 394 -10.27 14.82 14.68
CA TRP A 394 -10.13 14.00 13.47
C TRP A 394 -10.40 12.51 13.76
N MET A 395 -9.85 11.97 14.85
CA MET A 395 -10.08 10.57 15.24
C MET A 395 -11.56 10.24 15.51
N ASN A 396 -12.32 11.20 16.02
CA ASN A 396 -13.77 11.02 16.20
C ASN A 396 -14.53 10.79 14.87
N THR A 397 -13.95 11.23 13.76
CA THR A 397 -14.51 11.03 12.41
C THR A 397 -13.96 9.78 11.72
N ALA A 398 -12.87 9.24 12.22
CA ALA A 398 -12.14 8.13 11.62
C ALA A 398 -12.70 6.77 12.08
N ARG A 399 -12.43 5.74 11.26
CA ARG A 399 -12.74 4.33 11.55
C ARG A 399 -11.52 3.49 11.29
N PHE A 400 -11.35 2.46 12.08
CA PHE A 400 -10.27 1.49 11.92
C PHE A 400 -10.45 0.72 10.61
N LYS A 401 -9.36 0.52 9.85
CA LYS A 401 -9.40 -0.08 8.50
C LYS A 401 -8.36 -1.16 8.23
N ARG A 402 -7.36 -1.34 9.13
CA ARG A 402 -6.20 -2.18 8.83
C ARG A 402 -6.58 -3.63 8.56
N PHE A 403 -7.46 -4.19 9.39
CA PHE A 403 -7.95 -5.57 9.26
C PHE A 403 -9.36 -5.67 9.79
N GLU A 404 -10.09 -6.67 9.35
CA GLU A 404 -11.40 -7.00 9.92
C GLU A 404 -11.17 -7.68 11.28
N LEU A 405 -11.78 -7.13 12.34
CA LEU A 405 -11.60 -7.64 13.71
C LEU A 405 -12.03 -9.10 13.82
N SER A 406 -13.14 -9.47 13.18
CA SER A 406 -13.64 -10.84 13.12
C SER A 406 -12.63 -11.81 12.52
N GLU A 407 -11.96 -11.43 11.44
CA GLU A 407 -10.92 -12.27 10.82
C GLU A 407 -9.69 -12.43 11.72
N ALA A 408 -9.29 -11.34 12.40
CA ALA A 408 -8.13 -11.36 13.29
C ALA A 408 -8.36 -12.24 14.53
N LEU A 409 -9.61 -12.30 15.05
CA LEU A 409 -9.96 -13.03 16.27
C LEU A 409 -10.35 -14.50 16.04
N LEU A 410 -10.89 -14.84 14.86
CA LEU A 410 -11.30 -16.20 14.53
C LEU A 410 -10.14 -17.14 14.18
N LYS A 411 -8.97 -16.61 13.90
CA LYS A 411 -7.80 -17.41 13.53
C LYS A 411 -6.95 -17.70 14.76
N ASP A 412 -7.09 -18.90 15.34
CA ASP A 412 -6.23 -19.40 16.42
C ASP A 412 -4.73 -19.45 16.04
N SER A 413 -4.45 -19.53 14.75
CA SER A 413 -3.14 -19.30 14.16
C SER A 413 -3.34 -18.49 12.89
N ALA A 414 -2.68 -17.34 12.77
CA ALA A 414 -2.69 -16.58 11.53
C ALA A 414 -2.02 -17.42 10.43
N ILE A 415 -2.82 -18.03 9.56
CA ILE A 415 -2.30 -18.72 8.37
C ILE A 415 -2.00 -17.64 7.35
N TYR A 416 -0.74 -17.21 7.30
CA TYR A 416 -0.28 -16.31 6.26
C TYR A 416 -0.13 -17.06 4.95
N THR A 417 -0.84 -16.64 3.93
CA THR A 417 -0.66 -17.12 2.56
C THR A 417 0.55 -16.46 1.90
N HIS A 418 0.85 -15.23 2.31
CA HIS A 418 1.98 -14.45 1.86
C HIS A 418 2.99 -14.27 2.99
N LEU A 419 4.07 -15.03 2.96
CA LEU A 419 5.13 -14.95 3.96
C LEU A 419 6.01 -13.71 3.72
N PRO A 420 6.68 -13.17 4.77
CA PRO A 420 7.67 -12.13 4.59
C PRO A 420 8.79 -12.62 3.67
N GLU A 421 9.26 -11.78 2.78
CA GLU A 421 10.37 -12.10 1.89
C GLU A 421 11.69 -11.76 2.58
N GLU A 422 12.33 -12.77 3.16
CA GLU A 422 13.63 -12.64 3.79
C GLU A 422 14.79 -12.76 2.78
N ASN A 423 14.57 -13.54 1.72
CA ASN A 423 15.54 -13.77 0.65
C ASN A 423 14.83 -13.74 -0.70
N MET A 424 15.57 -13.48 -1.76
CA MET A 424 15.08 -13.68 -3.10
C MET A 424 14.93 -15.16 -3.39
N LEU A 425 13.85 -15.53 -4.07
CA LEU A 425 13.51 -16.93 -4.34
C LEU A 425 13.25 -17.14 -5.82
N ILE A 426 13.81 -18.22 -6.34
CA ILE A 426 13.37 -18.82 -7.60
C ILE A 426 12.56 -20.05 -7.26
N ILE A 427 11.28 -20.04 -7.63
CA ILE A 427 10.34 -21.12 -7.32
C ILE A 427 9.85 -21.72 -8.63
N GLY A 428 9.78 -23.04 -8.68
CA GLY A 428 9.29 -23.71 -9.87
C GLY A 428 9.03 -25.19 -9.65
N LYS A 429 8.62 -25.83 -10.75
CA LYS A 429 8.35 -27.25 -10.79
C LYS A 429 9.10 -27.89 -11.96
N VAL A 430 9.89 -28.91 -11.66
CA VAL A 430 10.56 -29.72 -12.66
C VAL A 430 9.57 -30.76 -13.19
N MET A 431 9.42 -30.83 -14.50
CA MET A 431 8.59 -31.80 -15.20
C MET A 431 9.47 -32.64 -16.13
N SER A 432 9.47 -33.95 -15.91
CA SER A 432 10.13 -34.87 -16.83
C SER A 432 9.31 -35.02 -18.11
N ILE A 433 9.97 -35.29 -19.25
CA ILE A 433 9.31 -35.57 -20.52
C ILE A 433 8.37 -36.77 -20.44
N ASP A 434 8.65 -37.72 -19.53
CA ASP A 434 7.87 -38.94 -19.32
C ASP A 434 6.90 -38.83 -18.12
N ASP A 435 6.50 -37.62 -17.69
CA ASP A 435 5.71 -37.37 -16.47
C ASP A 435 6.34 -37.95 -15.18
N LEU A 436 7.53 -38.44 -15.24
CA LEU A 436 8.28 -38.92 -14.09
C LEU A 436 8.90 -37.74 -13.35
N VAL A 437 8.44 -37.55 -12.13
CA VAL A 437 8.99 -36.54 -11.23
C VAL A 437 10.44 -36.88 -10.90
N LEU A 438 11.33 -35.90 -10.98
CA LEU A 438 12.75 -36.04 -10.62
C LEU A 438 12.86 -36.25 -9.08
N ARG A 439 12.74 -37.50 -8.62
CA ARG A 439 12.78 -37.81 -7.19
C ARG A 439 14.20 -37.77 -6.66
N GLY A 440 14.41 -36.98 -5.59
CA GLY A 440 15.71 -36.92 -4.90
C GLY A 440 16.82 -36.21 -5.67
N GLY A 441 16.49 -35.59 -6.80
CA GLY A 441 17.40 -34.71 -7.52
C GLY A 441 17.32 -33.28 -6.99
N LYS A 442 18.09 -32.42 -7.62
CA LYS A 442 18.13 -30.98 -7.33
C LYS A 442 18.09 -30.15 -8.62
N VAL A 443 17.76 -28.89 -8.50
CA VAL A 443 17.97 -27.90 -9.57
C VAL A 443 19.20 -27.09 -9.21
N VAL A 444 20.12 -26.96 -10.13
CA VAL A 444 21.29 -26.08 -10.01
C VAL A 444 21.02 -24.85 -10.85
N ALA A 445 21.22 -23.66 -10.30
CA ALA A 445 21.10 -22.40 -11.00
C ALA A 445 22.45 -21.68 -11.06
N TYR A 446 22.71 -21.05 -12.18
CA TYR A 446 23.88 -20.25 -12.43
C TYR A 446 23.45 -18.83 -12.84
N ASN A 447 23.84 -17.81 -12.05
CA ASN A 447 23.60 -16.42 -12.43
C ASN A 447 24.61 -16.02 -13.53
N THR A 448 24.10 -15.67 -14.70
CA THR A 448 24.94 -15.41 -15.88
C THR A 448 25.79 -14.15 -15.76
N ARG A 449 25.42 -13.21 -14.87
CA ARG A 449 26.12 -11.94 -14.70
C ARG A 449 27.32 -12.05 -13.75
N ASN A 450 27.15 -12.69 -12.60
CA ASN A 450 28.17 -12.72 -11.53
C ASN A 450 28.79 -14.11 -11.31
N ALA A 451 28.39 -15.10 -12.10
CA ALA A 451 28.85 -16.48 -12.04
C ALA A 451 28.58 -17.22 -10.71
N LEU A 452 27.69 -16.74 -9.88
CA LEU A 452 27.28 -17.42 -8.65
C LEU A 452 26.40 -18.63 -8.95
N VAL A 453 26.63 -19.70 -8.20
CA VAL A 453 25.93 -20.98 -8.36
C VAL A 453 25.10 -21.25 -7.12
N TYR A 454 23.85 -21.65 -7.34
CA TYR A 454 22.89 -22.00 -6.30
C TYR A 454 22.31 -23.37 -6.60
N ASP A 455 21.81 -24.06 -5.56
CA ASP A 455 21.08 -25.30 -5.78
C ASP A 455 19.92 -25.45 -4.79
N ALA A 456 18.91 -26.21 -5.20
CA ALA A 456 17.76 -26.52 -4.35
C ALA A 456 17.26 -27.94 -4.62
N PRO A 457 16.91 -28.71 -3.57
CA PRO A 457 16.33 -30.03 -3.73
C PRO A 457 14.94 -29.97 -4.36
N VAL A 458 14.61 -31.01 -5.12
CA VAL A 458 13.28 -31.19 -5.71
C VAL A 458 12.43 -32.09 -4.82
N ASP A 459 11.24 -31.63 -4.44
CA ASP A 459 10.31 -32.40 -3.61
C ASP A 459 9.64 -33.55 -4.38
N LYS A 460 8.87 -34.39 -3.67
CA LYS A 460 8.15 -35.53 -4.26
C LYS A 460 7.13 -35.14 -5.33
N LYS A 461 6.72 -33.89 -5.40
CA LYS A 461 5.80 -33.32 -6.39
C LYS A 461 6.50 -32.59 -7.52
N GLY A 462 7.83 -32.64 -7.55
CA GLY A 462 8.65 -31.97 -8.56
C GLY A 462 8.95 -30.51 -8.24
N ARG A 463 8.52 -29.96 -7.13
CA ARG A 463 8.68 -28.53 -6.80
C ARG A 463 10.04 -28.29 -6.17
N PHE A 464 10.60 -27.13 -6.46
CA PHE A 464 11.80 -26.61 -5.79
C PHE A 464 11.58 -25.16 -5.37
N ARG A 465 12.31 -24.76 -4.34
CA ARG A 465 12.36 -23.40 -3.82
C ARG A 465 13.81 -23.07 -3.52
N MET A 466 14.40 -22.22 -4.33
CA MET A 466 15.80 -21.88 -4.30
C MET A 466 15.99 -20.48 -3.77
N ALA A 467 16.69 -20.34 -2.64
CA ALA A 467 17.11 -19.05 -2.16
C ALA A 467 18.36 -18.61 -2.96
N VAL A 468 18.35 -17.36 -3.41
CA VAL A 468 19.44 -16.75 -4.15
C VAL A 468 19.83 -15.43 -3.49
N ASP A 469 21.07 -15.00 -3.70
CA ASP A 469 21.50 -13.66 -3.28
C ASP A 469 20.75 -12.57 -4.06
N ASP A 470 20.89 -11.34 -3.59
CA ASP A 470 20.30 -10.18 -4.28
C ASP A 470 20.86 -10.06 -5.70
N PHE A 471 19.98 -9.88 -6.64
CA PHE A 471 20.31 -9.68 -8.04
C PHE A 471 19.54 -8.48 -8.60
N GLU A 472 20.07 -7.87 -9.64
CA GLU A 472 19.44 -6.72 -10.29
C GLU A 472 18.34 -7.15 -11.25
N ASP A 473 17.39 -6.26 -11.48
CA ASP A 473 16.34 -6.49 -12.49
C ASP A 473 16.97 -6.65 -13.88
N GLY A 474 16.56 -7.71 -14.58
CA GLY A 474 17.15 -8.12 -15.86
C GLY A 474 18.28 -9.15 -15.75
N ASP A 475 18.75 -9.51 -14.55
CA ASP A 475 19.69 -10.63 -14.39
C ASP A 475 19.03 -11.94 -14.79
N THR A 476 19.77 -12.76 -15.48
CA THR A 476 19.31 -14.05 -16.00
C THR A 476 20.02 -15.21 -15.30
N PHE A 477 19.25 -16.23 -14.99
CA PHE A 477 19.75 -17.47 -14.42
C PHE A 477 19.62 -18.60 -15.43
N PHE A 478 20.67 -19.39 -15.56
CA PHE A 478 20.59 -20.67 -16.24
C PHE A 478 20.32 -21.77 -15.22
N LEU A 479 19.23 -22.52 -15.36
CA LEU A 479 18.82 -23.56 -14.43
C LEU A 479 18.89 -24.94 -15.08
N GLN A 480 19.54 -25.86 -14.37
CA GLN A 480 19.76 -27.24 -14.81
C GLN A 480 19.24 -28.22 -13.76
N PRO A 481 18.21 -28.99 -14.05
CA PRO A 481 17.85 -30.14 -13.21
C PRO A 481 18.95 -31.23 -13.26
N VAL A 482 19.28 -31.76 -12.11
CA VAL A 482 20.26 -32.87 -11.99
C VAL A 482 19.69 -34.00 -11.12
N ASN A 483 20.04 -35.22 -11.47
CA ASN A 483 19.63 -36.40 -10.70
C ASN A 483 20.46 -36.57 -9.41
N VAL A 484 20.17 -37.62 -8.62
CA VAL A 484 20.87 -37.94 -7.36
C VAL A 484 22.37 -38.15 -7.56
N ARG A 485 22.80 -38.49 -8.78
CA ARG A 485 24.23 -38.67 -9.14
C ARG A 485 24.83 -37.39 -9.72
N GLU A 486 24.13 -36.23 -9.57
CA GLU A 486 24.54 -34.94 -10.12
C GLU A 486 24.69 -34.90 -11.65
N GLN A 487 24.10 -35.84 -12.35
CA GLN A 487 24.09 -35.83 -13.81
C GLN A 487 22.96 -35.00 -14.33
N PRO A 488 23.18 -34.14 -15.35
CA PRO A 488 22.13 -33.34 -15.98
C PRO A 488 20.98 -34.21 -16.48
N VAL A 489 19.77 -33.79 -16.19
CA VAL A 489 18.52 -34.44 -16.62
C VAL A 489 17.81 -33.54 -17.61
N ASN A 490 17.30 -34.16 -18.66
CA ASN A 490 16.45 -33.46 -19.61
C ASN A 490 15.03 -33.37 -19.05
N ALA A 491 14.70 -32.22 -18.45
CA ALA A 491 13.41 -31.95 -17.84
C ALA A 491 13.06 -30.48 -18.04
N ALA A 492 11.79 -30.21 -18.32
CA ALA A 492 11.29 -28.84 -18.38
C ALA A 492 11.12 -28.27 -16.98
N ILE A 493 11.35 -26.97 -16.83
CA ILE A 493 11.08 -26.24 -15.60
C ILE A 493 9.92 -25.27 -15.85
N HIS A 494 8.86 -25.41 -15.07
CA HIS A 494 7.79 -24.42 -14.98
C HIS A 494 8.07 -23.54 -13.78
N PHE A 495 8.28 -22.25 -14.01
CA PHE A 495 8.47 -21.26 -12.94
C PHE A 495 7.12 -20.82 -12.42
N GLU A 496 7.05 -20.57 -11.11
CA GLU A 496 5.89 -19.93 -10.52
C GLU A 496 5.99 -18.43 -10.73
N ASP A 497 5.04 -17.87 -11.48
CA ASP A 497 4.95 -16.44 -11.70
C ASP A 497 4.63 -15.72 -10.39
N MET A 498 5.31 -14.60 -10.17
CA MET A 498 4.98 -13.73 -9.05
C MET A 498 3.59 -13.14 -9.25
N THR A 499 2.71 -13.37 -8.28
CA THR A 499 1.39 -12.74 -8.25
C THR A 499 1.47 -11.41 -7.51
N PHE A 500 0.67 -10.44 -7.94
CA PHE A 500 0.60 -9.13 -7.32
C PHE A 500 -0.83 -8.79 -6.93
N PRO A 501 -1.04 -8.01 -5.87
CA PRO A 501 -2.39 -7.63 -5.45
C PRO A 501 -3.04 -6.75 -6.54
N PRO A 502 -4.34 -6.96 -6.83
CA PRO A 502 -5.06 -6.11 -7.76
C PRO A 502 -4.97 -4.65 -7.30
N ALA A 503 -4.96 -3.73 -8.24
CA ALA A 503 -5.13 -2.34 -7.94
C ALA A 503 -6.62 -2.09 -7.69
N PHE A 504 -6.91 -1.35 -6.63
CA PHE A 504 -8.27 -0.88 -6.32
C PHE A 504 -8.27 0.62 -6.41
N HIS A 505 -9.33 1.15 -6.99
CA HIS A 505 -9.54 2.58 -6.96
C HIS A 505 -9.64 3.01 -5.48
N LEU A 506 -8.60 3.68 -5.01
CA LEU A 506 -8.76 4.53 -3.87
C LEU A 506 -9.68 5.64 -4.34
N ILE A 507 -10.99 5.39 -4.24
CA ILE A 507 -11.93 6.50 -4.26
C ILE A 507 -11.33 7.44 -3.21
N GLU A 508 -10.78 8.56 -3.67
CA GLU A 508 -10.51 9.66 -2.76
C GLU A 508 -11.77 9.77 -1.92
N SER A 509 -11.66 9.46 -0.65
CA SER A 509 -12.76 9.64 0.30
C SER A 509 -13.01 11.13 0.53
N GLY A 510 -12.65 11.91 -0.43
CA GLY A 510 -12.89 13.30 -0.68
C GLY A 510 -13.73 13.56 -1.91
N THR A 511 -14.50 12.61 -2.41
CA THR A 511 -15.66 12.99 -3.21
C THR A 511 -16.56 13.78 -2.28
N ASN A 512 -16.42 15.10 -2.35
CA ASN A 512 -17.32 16.09 -1.86
C ASN A 512 -18.75 15.63 -2.20
N ARG A 513 -19.42 14.94 -1.28
CA ARG A 513 -20.86 14.98 -1.23
C ARG A 513 -21.17 16.38 -0.76
N ILE A 514 -21.22 17.30 -1.71
CA ILE A 514 -21.81 18.60 -1.54
C ILE A 514 -23.27 18.32 -1.19
N PHE A 515 -23.58 18.37 0.08
CA PHE A 515 -24.96 18.51 0.48
C PHE A 515 -25.31 19.97 0.18
N SER A 516 -25.83 20.23 -1.03
CA SER A 516 -26.60 21.45 -1.27
C SER A 516 -27.81 21.37 -0.37
N ILE A 517 -27.87 22.22 0.64
CA ILE A 517 -29.02 22.37 1.49
C ILE A 517 -29.99 23.22 0.70
N ASP A 518 -30.83 22.59 -0.13
CA ASP A 518 -32.04 23.22 -0.64
C ASP A 518 -33.05 23.32 0.52
N GLU A 519 -33.44 24.53 0.84
CA GLU A 519 -34.45 24.86 1.83
C GLU A 519 -35.86 24.42 1.45
N SER A 520 -36.07 23.67 0.39
CA SER A 520 -37.39 23.26 -0.06
C SER A 520 -37.59 21.76 -0.04
N GLY A 521 -38.28 21.27 0.98
CA GLY A 521 -39.06 20.05 0.90
C GLY A 521 -38.40 18.78 1.39
N ALA A 522 -38.79 18.39 2.61
CA ALA A 522 -38.59 17.06 3.16
C ALA A 522 -39.08 15.97 2.20
N LYS A 523 -38.19 15.43 1.38
CA LYS A 523 -38.37 14.12 0.78
C LYS A 523 -37.59 13.11 1.62
N LYS A 524 -38.35 12.21 2.24
CA LYS A 524 -37.83 11.00 2.88
C LYS A 524 -37.08 10.16 1.84
N GLU A 525 -35.77 10.29 1.73
CA GLU A 525 -34.95 9.27 1.10
C GLU A 525 -34.65 8.19 2.12
N LYS A 526 -35.19 7.02 1.87
CA LYS A 526 -34.83 5.80 2.53
C LYS A 526 -33.34 5.55 2.20
N PHE A 527 -32.47 5.68 3.19
CA PHE A 527 -31.13 5.14 3.10
C PHE A 527 -31.23 3.62 2.92
N LYS A 528 -31.09 3.16 1.71
CA LYS A 528 -30.65 1.78 1.47
C LYS A 528 -29.14 1.79 1.67
N ASP A 529 -28.68 1.08 2.69
CA ASP A 529 -27.31 0.61 2.77
C ASP A 529 -27.05 -0.21 1.50
N GLN A 530 -26.55 0.41 0.47
CA GLN A 530 -25.97 -0.29 -0.67
C GLN A 530 -24.52 -0.66 -0.28
N TYR A 531 -24.39 -1.75 0.48
CA TYR A 531 -23.26 -2.63 0.29
C TYR A 531 -23.35 -3.08 -1.17
N LEU A 532 -22.44 -2.57 -2.00
CA LEU A 532 -22.23 -3.17 -3.31
C LEU A 532 -21.75 -4.60 -3.05
N PRO A 533 -22.47 -5.63 -3.47
CA PRO A 533 -21.98 -6.99 -3.35
C PRO A 533 -20.68 -7.07 -4.13
N GLU A 534 -19.70 -7.70 -3.50
CA GLU A 534 -18.44 -8.10 -4.11
C GLU A 534 -18.76 -8.75 -5.47
N VAL A 535 -18.47 -8.05 -6.56
CA VAL A 535 -18.56 -8.61 -7.89
C VAL A 535 -17.37 -9.55 -8.01
N VAL A 536 -17.57 -10.79 -7.59
CA VAL A 536 -16.70 -11.89 -7.95
C VAL A 536 -16.82 -12.04 -9.46
N VAL A 537 -15.94 -11.38 -10.18
CA VAL A 537 -15.71 -11.64 -11.59
C VAL A 537 -15.11 -13.04 -11.65
N LYS A 538 -15.95 -14.06 -11.71
CA LYS A 538 -15.55 -15.36 -12.20
C LYS A 538 -15.20 -15.13 -13.66
N ALA A 539 -13.93 -14.91 -13.95
CA ALA A 539 -13.41 -15.03 -15.28
C ALA A 539 -13.75 -16.47 -15.72
N LYS A 540 -14.82 -16.64 -16.44
CA LYS A 540 -14.99 -17.83 -17.27
C LYS A 540 -13.78 -17.80 -18.18
N TYR A 541 -12.85 -18.72 -17.95
CA TYR A 541 -11.87 -19.10 -18.93
C TYR A 541 -12.66 -19.39 -20.22
N ARG A 542 -12.75 -18.38 -21.07
CA ARG A 542 -13.25 -18.57 -22.42
C ARG A 542 -12.16 -19.40 -23.05
N ARG A 543 -12.38 -20.71 -23.17
CA ARG A 543 -11.64 -21.52 -24.14
C ARG A 543 -11.69 -20.70 -25.43
N GLU A 544 -10.53 -20.17 -25.82
CA GLU A 544 -10.41 -19.53 -27.12
C GLU A 544 -10.92 -20.55 -28.10
N LYS A 545 -12.01 -20.22 -28.77
CA LYS A 545 -12.43 -20.98 -29.95
C LYS A 545 -11.20 -21.00 -30.84
N PRO A 546 -10.83 -22.17 -31.40
CA PRO A 546 -9.77 -22.18 -32.38
C PRO A 546 -10.17 -21.16 -33.46
N MET A 547 -9.32 -20.12 -33.61
CA MET A 547 -9.52 -19.09 -34.62
C MET A 547 -9.66 -19.78 -35.97
N THR A 548 -10.72 -19.46 -36.69
CA THR A 548 -10.92 -19.99 -38.04
C THR A 548 -9.84 -19.41 -38.97
N SER A 549 -9.44 -20.17 -39.96
CA SER A 549 -8.38 -19.80 -40.92
C SER A 549 -8.59 -18.45 -41.62
N ALA A 550 -9.80 -17.89 -41.61
CA ALA A 550 -10.12 -16.57 -42.17
C ALA A 550 -9.70 -15.38 -41.25
N GLU A 551 -9.59 -15.59 -39.94
CA GLU A 551 -9.07 -14.57 -38.98
C GLU A 551 -7.54 -14.55 -38.96
N PHE A 552 -6.90 -15.47 -39.66
CA PHE A 552 -5.46 -15.74 -39.63
C PHE A 552 -4.64 -15.00 -40.69
N TYR A 553 -5.24 -14.33 -41.63
CA TYR A 553 -4.52 -13.56 -42.67
C TYR A 553 -3.97 -12.22 -42.19
N GLY A 554 -3.92 -11.98 -40.88
CA GLY A 554 -3.12 -10.89 -40.29
C GLY A 554 -1.68 -11.33 -40.16
N VAL A 555 -0.86 -10.83 -40.99
CA VAL A 555 0.58 -10.76 -41.29
C VAL A 555 1.62 -11.17 -40.17
N ASN A 556 1.23 -11.62 -38.98
CA ASN A 556 2.11 -11.75 -37.82
C ASN A 556 2.15 -13.13 -37.15
N TYR A 557 1.56 -14.15 -37.77
CA TYR A 557 1.42 -15.49 -37.19
C TYR A 557 1.62 -16.57 -38.23
N VAL A 558 2.37 -17.60 -37.85
CA VAL A 558 2.63 -18.81 -38.63
C VAL A 558 2.25 -20.01 -37.79
N ASP A 559 1.28 -20.81 -38.21
CA ASP A 559 0.87 -22.04 -37.55
C ASP A 559 1.59 -23.26 -38.10
N HIS A 560 1.41 -24.40 -37.44
CA HIS A 560 2.03 -25.65 -37.84
C HIS A 560 1.60 -26.09 -39.26
N ASN A 561 0.35 -25.89 -39.62
CA ASN A 561 -0.14 -26.26 -40.97
C ASN A 561 0.54 -25.43 -42.07
N HIS A 562 0.86 -24.15 -41.76
CA HIS A 562 1.63 -23.28 -42.64
C HIS A 562 3.07 -23.77 -42.76
N ILE A 563 3.68 -24.15 -41.60
CA ILE A 563 5.06 -24.66 -41.51
C ILE A 563 5.17 -25.95 -42.39
N GLU A 564 4.27 -26.90 -42.25
CA GLU A 564 4.26 -28.14 -43.02
C GLU A 564 4.05 -27.91 -44.54
N ARG A 565 3.13 -27.02 -44.92
CA ARG A 565 2.86 -26.73 -46.34
C ARG A 565 4.03 -26.12 -47.07
N HIS A 566 4.85 -25.31 -46.36
CA HIS A 566 6.00 -24.63 -46.98
C HIS A 566 7.30 -25.40 -46.80
N ASN A 567 7.25 -26.56 -46.12
CA ASN A 567 8.38 -27.46 -45.90
C ASN A 567 9.62 -26.78 -45.31
N TYR A 568 9.40 -25.85 -44.34
CA TYR A 568 10.49 -25.25 -43.65
C TYR A 568 11.28 -26.25 -42.81
N GLN A 569 12.61 -26.12 -42.75
CA GLN A 569 13.48 -27.05 -42.05
C GLN A 569 13.80 -26.54 -40.64
N THR A 570 13.95 -25.22 -40.46
CA THR A 570 14.38 -24.62 -39.22
C THR A 570 13.53 -23.39 -38.85
N LEU A 571 13.62 -22.98 -37.57
CA LEU A 571 13.03 -21.72 -37.09
C LEU A 571 13.58 -20.53 -37.87
N LEU A 572 14.86 -20.55 -38.24
CA LEU A 572 15.50 -19.47 -39.01
C LEU A 572 14.78 -19.25 -40.37
N GLU A 573 14.44 -20.32 -41.05
CA GLU A 573 13.71 -20.21 -42.31
C GLU A 573 12.32 -19.63 -42.16
N ILE A 574 11.61 -20.06 -41.10
CA ILE A 574 10.30 -19.53 -40.74
C ILE A 574 10.39 -18.01 -40.49
N LEU A 575 11.37 -17.57 -39.65
CA LEU A 575 11.54 -16.17 -39.31
C LEU A 575 11.91 -15.30 -40.50
N ARG A 576 12.70 -15.83 -41.46
CA ARG A 576 13.06 -15.12 -42.69
C ARG A 576 11.85 -14.95 -43.62
N SER A 577 10.87 -15.86 -43.55
CA SER A 577 9.65 -15.80 -44.35
C SER A 577 8.58 -14.90 -43.72
N MET A 578 8.70 -14.56 -42.40
CA MET A 578 7.69 -13.79 -41.69
C MET A 578 7.73 -12.31 -42.06
N PRO A 579 6.61 -11.73 -42.55
CA PRO A 579 6.53 -10.29 -42.76
C PRO A 579 6.69 -9.51 -41.44
N GLY A 580 7.56 -8.52 -41.44
CA GLY A 580 7.82 -7.70 -40.26
C GLY A 580 9.03 -8.11 -39.43
N VAL A 581 9.67 -9.24 -39.78
CA VAL A 581 10.88 -9.73 -39.13
C VAL A 581 12.06 -9.65 -40.09
N ARG A 582 13.19 -9.15 -39.64
CA ARG A 582 14.49 -9.17 -40.33
C ARG A 582 15.51 -9.89 -39.48
N VAL A 583 16.10 -10.95 -40.01
CA VAL A 583 17.20 -11.67 -39.38
C VAL A 583 18.50 -11.19 -39.98
N LEU A 584 19.35 -10.55 -39.20
CA LEU A 584 20.67 -10.10 -39.61
C LEU A 584 21.75 -11.07 -39.12
N TYR A 585 22.70 -11.37 -39.97
CA TYR A 585 23.87 -12.17 -39.66
C TYR A 585 25.12 -11.30 -39.69
N ASN A 586 25.89 -11.31 -38.61
CA ASN A 586 27.19 -10.65 -38.54
C ASN A 586 28.30 -11.68 -38.80
N SER A 587 29.04 -11.48 -39.88
CA SER A 587 30.15 -12.36 -40.25
C SER A 587 31.43 -12.11 -39.44
N ASP A 588 31.49 -11.09 -38.61
CA ASP A 588 32.65 -10.84 -37.75
C ASP A 588 32.72 -11.90 -36.64
N VAL A 589 33.80 -12.71 -36.68
CA VAL A 589 34.04 -13.82 -35.74
C VAL A 589 34.21 -13.32 -34.28
N LYS A 590 34.52 -12.04 -34.08
CA LYS A 590 34.67 -11.41 -32.78
C LYS A 590 33.38 -10.74 -32.28
N ALA A 591 32.30 -10.75 -33.06
CA ALA A 591 31.05 -10.16 -32.65
C ALA A 591 30.41 -10.97 -31.50
N GLU A 592 30.02 -10.30 -30.46
CA GLU A 592 29.38 -10.86 -29.25
C GLU A 592 28.05 -11.56 -29.60
N LYS A 593 27.40 -11.19 -30.71
CA LYS A 593 26.17 -11.81 -31.23
C LYS A 593 26.28 -11.95 -32.76
N ARG A 594 26.20 -13.18 -33.23
CA ARG A 594 26.23 -13.48 -34.69
C ARG A 594 24.88 -13.22 -35.36
N PHE A 595 23.78 -13.38 -34.63
CA PHE A 595 22.44 -13.11 -35.15
C PHE A 595 21.76 -12.00 -34.35
N SER A 596 21.03 -11.13 -35.04
CA SER A 596 20.12 -10.18 -34.45
C SER A 596 18.77 -10.19 -35.17
N LEU A 597 17.71 -10.12 -34.38
CA LEU A 597 16.33 -10.10 -34.84
C LEU A 597 15.80 -8.67 -34.77
N GLN A 598 15.35 -8.13 -35.89
CA GLN A 598 14.88 -6.74 -35.99
C GLN A 598 13.46 -6.68 -36.52
N SER A 599 12.71 -5.66 -36.06
CA SER A 599 11.40 -5.34 -36.64
C SER A 599 11.58 -4.46 -37.88
N THR A 600 10.88 -4.80 -38.96
CA THR A 600 10.85 -3.95 -40.18
C THR A 600 9.82 -2.84 -40.09
N ARG A 601 9.06 -2.75 -38.98
CA ARG A 601 7.93 -1.80 -38.78
C ARG A 601 8.29 -0.57 -37.95
N GLY A 602 9.52 -0.43 -37.47
CA GLY A 602 9.95 0.70 -36.66
C GLY A 602 10.45 1.86 -37.53
N ASN A 603 9.99 3.08 -37.27
CA ASN A 603 10.44 4.32 -37.93
C ASN A 603 11.81 4.82 -37.41
N SER A 604 12.60 4.02 -36.73
CA SER A 604 13.90 4.45 -36.20
C SER A 604 15.00 4.14 -37.21
N ALA A 605 15.37 5.16 -37.98
CA ALA A 605 16.51 5.13 -38.93
C ALA A 605 17.89 5.10 -38.24
N LEU A 606 17.95 5.15 -36.91
CA LEU A 606 19.18 5.20 -36.13
C LEU A 606 19.13 4.10 -35.04
N ASN A 607 19.83 3.01 -35.30
CA ASN A 607 20.02 1.81 -34.47
C ASN A 607 18.85 0.82 -34.53
N GLY A 608 19.07 -0.25 -35.29
CA GLY A 608 18.13 -1.33 -35.48
C GLY A 608 17.59 -1.89 -34.15
N SER A 609 16.29 -1.76 -33.97
CA SER A 609 15.60 -2.23 -32.78
C SER A 609 15.60 -3.75 -32.72
N SER A 610 16.11 -4.32 -31.63
CA SER A 610 16.23 -5.75 -31.44
C SER A 610 14.93 -6.32 -30.90
N LEU A 611 14.32 -7.28 -31.63
CA LEU A 611 13.20 -8.09 -31.14
C LEU A 611 13.72 -9.11 -30.14
N VAL A 612 12.97 -9.32 -29.08
CA VAL A 612 13.24 -10.38 -28.10
C VAL A 612 12.69 -11.70 -28.65
N LEU A 613 13.45 -12.78 -28.51
CA LEU A 613 12.99 -14.13 -28.85
C LEU A 613 12.49 -14.84 -27.59
N LEU A 614 11.25 -15.32 -27.64
CA LEU A 614 10.61 -16.09 -26.57
C LEU A 614 10.31 -17.49 -27.10
N VAL A 615 10.74 -18.52 -26.38
CA VAL A 615 10.36 -19.92 -26.67
C VAL A 615 9.57 -20.42 -25.46
N ASP A 616 8.30 -20.80 -25.70
CA ASP A 616 7.36 -21.23 -24.65
C ASP A 616 7.30 -20.28 -23.45
N GLY A 617 7.37 -18.97 -23.74
CA GLY A 617 7.34 -17.90 -22.73
C GLY A 617 8.69 -17.58 -22.09
N THR A 618 9.75 -18.32 -22.41
CA THR A 618 11.10 -18.09 -21.89
C THR A 618 11.92 -17.25 -22.85
N ARG A 619 12.50 -16.15 -22.34
CA ARG A 619 13.35 -15.25 -23.14
C ARG A 619 14.68 -15.91 -23.47
N GLN A 620 15.09 -15.78 -24.73
CA GLN A 620 16.35 -16.31 -25.27
C GLN A 620 17.30 -15.13 -25.56
N ASP A 621 18.20 -14.81 -24.64
CA ASP A 621 19.16 -13.70 -24.83
C ASP A 621 20.54 -14.18 -25.24
N TYR A 622 20.88 -15.43 -24.89
CA TYR A 622 22.14 -16.11 -25.21
C TYR A 622 21.83 -17.36 -26.04
N GLU A 623 22.77 -17.76 -26.90
CA GLU A 623 22.59 -18.93 -27.76
C GLU A 623 21.38 -18.86 -28.74
N ILE A 624 21.02 -17.66 -29.17
CA ILE A 624 19.97 -17.49 -30.21
C ILE A 624 20.26 -18.39 -31.41
N GLU A 625 21.50 -18.66 -31.70
CA GLU A 625 21.94 -19.52 -32.82
C GLU A 625 21.36 -20.94 -32.70
N SER A 626 21.50 -21.58 -31.54
CA SER A 626 20.98 -22.94 -31.33
C SER A 626 19.45 -22.97 -31.39
N VAL A 627 18.79 -21.90 -30.97
CA VAL A 627 17.34 -21.78 -31.05
C VAL A 627 16.88 -21.55 -32.50
N LEU A 628 17.62 -20.79 -33.29
CA LEU A 628 17.32 -20.56 -34.70
C LEU A 628 17.46 -21.83 -35.56
N GLU A 629 18.31 -22.77 -35.13
CA GLU A 629 18.46 -24.09 -35.76
C GLU A 629 17.40 -25.11 -35.33
N MET A 630 16.47 -24.71 -34.43
CA MET A 630 15.37 -25.57 -33.99
C MET A 630 14.61 -26.13 -35.19
N PRO A 631 14.40 -27.47 -35.29
CA PRO A 631 13.65 -28.07 -36.37
C PRO A 631 12.22 -27.54 -36.50
N ALA A 632 11.81 -27.13 -37.67
CA ALA A 632 10.49 -26.58 -37.93
C ALA A 632 9.35 -27.51 -37.51
N LEU A 633 9.56 -28.81 -37.56
CA LEU A 633 8.58 -29.83 -37.14
C LEU A 633 8.31 -29.82 -35.62
N GLU A 634 9.19 -29.23 -34.81
CA GLU A 634 9.03 -29.09 -33.37
C GLU A 634 8.20 -27.86 -33.01
N ILE A 635 7.92 -26.99 -33.95
CA ILE A 635 7.25 -25.73 -33.77
C ILE A 635 5.76 -25.88 -34.00
N GLU A 636 4.95 -25.53 -32.99
CA GLU A 636 3.49 -25.48 -33.13
C GLU A 636 3.07 -24.17 -33.79
N SER A 637 3.69 -23.05 -33.37
CA SER A 637 3.38 -21.76 -33.97
C SER A 637 4.47 -20.73 -33.68
N VAL A 638 4.58 -19.69 -34.52
CA VAL A 638 5.44 -18.54 -34.35
C VAL A 638 4.59 -17.28 -34.50
N LYS A 639 4.67 -16.38 -33.52
CA LYS A 639 3.93 -15.12 -33.50
C LYS A 639 4.88 -13.94 -33.28
N LEU A 640 4.73 -12.88 -34.11
CA LEU A 640 5.36 -11.59 -33.84
C LEU A 640 4.44 -10.76 -32.95
N LEU A 641 4.83 -10.60 -31.70
CA LEU A 641 4.13 -9.79 -30.70
C LEU A 641 4.45 -8.31 -30.89
N LYS A 642 3.41 -7.48 -30.84
CA LYS A 642 3.57 -6.03 -30.82
C LYS A 642 4.13 -5.58 -29.46
N PRO A 643 4.75 -4.39 -29.36
CA PRO A 643 5.33 -3.90 -28.10
C PRO A 643 4.39 -4.00 -26.88
N TRP A 644 3.12 -3.68 -27.06
CA TRP A 644 2.12 -3.75 -26.00
C TRP A 644 1.68 -5.18 -25.65
N GLU A 645 1.72 -6.14 -26.60
CA GLU A 645 1.47 -7.56 -26.33
C GLU A 645 2.65 -8.20 -25.59
N THR A 646 3.85 -7.71 -25.82
CA THR A 646 5.08 -8.21 -25.22
C THR A 646 5.16 -7.93 -23.71
N LEU A 647 4.51 -6.85 -23.25
CA LEU A 647 4.45 -6.50 -21.83
C LEU A 647 3.85 -7.62 -20.95
N ALA A 648 3.03 -8.49 -21.51
CA ALA A 648 2.48 -9.65 -20.79
C ALA A 648 3.52 -10.75 -20.51
N TYR A 649 4.62 -10.76 -21.26
CA TYR A 649 5.64 -11.82 -21.21
C TYR A 649 6.99 -11.35 -20.73
N VAL A 650 7.40 -10.12 -21.07
CA VAL A 650 8.75 -9.60 -20.76
C VAL A 650 8.71 -8.10 -20.52
N HIS A 651 9.28 -7.66 -19.40
CA HIS A 651 9.56 -6.25 -19.14
C HIS A 651 10.78 -5.79 -19.96
N GLY A 652 10.65 -4.64 -20.64
CA GLY A 652 11.75 -4.01 -21.37
C GLY A 652 11.89 -4.35 -22.84
N ALA A 653 11.05 -5.19 -23.42
CA ALA A 653 11.03 -5.46 -24.84
C ALA A 653 10.20 -4.38 -25.59
N LEU A 654 10.82 -3.22 -25.78
CA LEU A 654 10.18 -2.00 -26.29
C LEU A 654 9.78 -2.06 -27.77
N GLU A 655 10.34 -3.01 -28.50
CA GLU A 655 10.17 -3.14 -29.94
C GLU A 655 9.27 -4.34 -30.34
N GLY A 656 8.86 -5.12 -29.34
CA GLY A 656 8.11 -6.34 -29.52
C GLY A 656 8.95 -7.60 -29.34
N ALA A 657 8.33 -8.77 -29.50
CA ALA A 657 8.98 -10.04 -29.36
C ALA A 657 8.50 -11.04 -30.42
N ILE A 658 9.33 -12.01 -30.71
CA ILE A 658 8.96 -13.20 -31.46
C ILE A 658 8.64 -14.30 -30.44
N TYR A 659 7.40 -14.77 -30.42
CA TYR A 659 6.95 -15.85 -29.55
C TYR A 659 6.87 -17.15 -30.35
N VAL A 660 7.69 -18.11 -30.00
CA VAL A 660 7.73 -19.46 -30.55
C VAL A 660 7.05 -20.40 -29.56
N LYS A 661 6.04 -21.10 -29.99
CA LYS A 661 5.41 -22.16 -29.23
C LYS A 661 5.84 -23.52 -29.82
N THR A 662 6.40 -24.39 -28.95
CA THR A 662 6.84 -25.71 -29.40
C THR A 662 5.74 -26.77 -29.26
N ARG A 663 5.86 -27.88 -29.98
CA ARG A 663 4.97 -29.03 -29.86
C ARG A 663 5.44 -29.93 -28.74
N PHE A 664 4.73 -29.91 -27.62
CA PHE A 664 4.93 -30.89 -26.57
C PHE A 664 4.31 -32.23 -26.99
N GLY A 665 5.12 -33.19 -27.32
CA GLY A 665 4.67 -34.56 -27.50
C GLY A 665 5.52 -35.42 -28.45
N ASN A 666 6.14 -36.45 -27.88
CA ASN A 666 6.63 -37.71 -28.53
C ASN A 666 7.81 -37.64 -29.49
N ARG A 667 8.82 -36.79 -29.32
CA ARG A 667 10.14 -37.07 -29.90
C ARG A 667 11.27 -36.77 -28.91
N LYS A 668 12.20 -37.72 -28.77
CA LYS A 668 13.49 -37.54 -28.09
C LYS A 668 14.33 -36.56 -28.89
N THR A 669 14.07 -35.30 -28.78
CA THR A 669 14.89 -34.22 -29.33
C THR A 669 15.91 -33.78 -28.33
N ALA A 670 17.08 -33.38 -28.76
CA ALA A 670 18.11 -32.79 -27.94
C ALA A 670 17.64 -31.44 -27.43
N VAL A 671 16.77 -31.46 -26.42
CA VAL A 671 16.34 -30.26 -25.69
C VAL A 671 17.56 -29.72 -24.96
N SER A 672 17.72 -28.43 -24.92
CA SER A 672 18.79 -27.81 -24.11
C SER A 672 18.75 -28.39 -22.71
N LYS A 673 19.91 -28.83 -22.20
CA LYS A 673 19.98 -29.50 -20.89
C LYS A 673 19.63 -28.60 -19.71
N GLY A 674 19.26 -27.36 -19.96
CA GLY A 674 18.85 -26.39 -18.94
C GLY A 674 17.94 -25.28 -19.50
N THR A 675 17.43 -24.41 -18.64
CA THR A 675 16.49 -23.35 -18.97
C THR A 675 16.99 -22.01 -18.49
N TYR A 676 16.91 -20.98 -19.32
CA TYR A 676 17.17 -19.60 -18.90
C TYR A 676 15.92 -18.98 -18.31
N TYR A 677 16.08 -18.26 -17.22
CA TYR A 677 15.00 -17.59 -16.53
C TYR A 677 15.45 -16.22 -16.00
N THR A 678 14.64 -15.19 -16.23
CA THR A 678 14.89 -13.83 -15.77
C THR A 678 13.80 -13.45 -14.76
N PRO A 679 14.01 -13.72 -13.47
CA PRO A 679 13.05 -13.31 -12.44
C PRO A 679 13.12 -11.80 -12.19
N MET A 680 12.08 -11.25 -11.56
CA MET A 680 12.07 -9.86 -11.12
C MET A 680 13.14 -9.64 -10.05
N GLY A 681 14.16 -8.86 -10.37
CA GLY A 681 15.26 -8.48 -9.48
C GLY A 681 15.01 -7.19 -8.72
N LEU A 682 16.07 -6.69 -8.08
CA LEU A 682 16.09 -5.38 -7.45
C LEU A 682 16.24 -4.28 -8.50
N SER A 683 15.45 -3.24 -8.35
CA SER A 683 15.62 -2.03 -9.16
C SER A 683 16.91 -1.32 -8.79
N VAL A 684 17.79 -1.14 -9.78
CA VAL A 684 19.07 -0.49 -9.58
C VAL A 684 18.87 1.01 -9.51
N VAL A 685 19.25 1.59 -8.38
CA VAL A 685 19.38 3.04 -8.26
C VAL A 685 20.67 3.48 -8.95
N LYS A 686 20.63 3.63 -10.29
CA LYS A 686 21.80 4.18 -11.02
C LYS A 686 22.18 5.53 -10.41
N LYS A 687 23.45 5.70 -10.06
CA LYS A 687 24.03 6.98 -9.63
C LYS A 687 24.00 7.94 -10.84
N GLY A 688 22.85 8.52 -11.14
CA GLY A 688 22.75 9.67 -12.02
C GLY A 688 23.05 10.94 -11.23
N ASN A 689 23.40 12.03 -11.92
CA ASN A 689 23.51 13.35 -11.29
C ASN A 689 22.24 13.64 -10.50
N ILE A 690 22.33 13.62 -9.19
CA ILE A 690 21.25 13.92 -8.28
C ILE A 690 20.97 15.42 -8.49
N LYS A 691 19.93 15.76 -9.24
CA LYS A 691 19.33 17.08 -9.08
C LYS A 691 18.84 17.12 -7.63
N GLN A 692 19.48 17.95 -6.82
CA GLN A 692 19.12 18.11 -5.41
C GLN A 692 17.66 18.51 -5.35
N ILE A 693 16.83 17.62 -4.77
CA ILE A 693 15.42 17.87 -4.53
C ILE A 693 15.37 18.60 -3.21
N GLY A 694 14.62 19.70 -3.14
CA GLY A 694 14.46 20.45 -1.92
C GLY A 694 15.75 21.16 -1.46
N GLN A 695 16.07 22.29 -2.08
CA GLN A 695 17.05 23.21 -1.54
C GLN A 695 16.37 24.22 -0.63
N ARG A 696 17.05 24.59 0.45
CA ARG A 696 16.65 25.70 1.32
C ARG A 696 16.52 26.96 0.46
N LYS A 697 15.29 27.44 0.29
CA LYS A 697 14.92 28.65 -0.41
C LYS A 697 14.29 29.63 0.58
N ASP A 698 14.22 30.88 0.17
CA ASP A 698 13.42 31.87 0.89
C ASP A 698 11.95 31.42 0.90
N ASN A 699 11.30 31.47 2.05
CA ASN A 699 9.92 31.01 2.25
C ASN A 699 9.70 29.50 2.00
N CYS A 700 10.50 28.66 2.63
CA CYS A 700 10.26 27.21 2.68
C CYS A 700 9.91 26.75 4.11
N CYS A 701 9.23 25.64 4.23
CA CYS A 701 9.08 24.88 5.47
C CYS A 701 10.16 23.81 5.56
N MET A 702 10.77 23.65 6.73
CA MET A 702 11.59 22.50 7.05
C MET A 702 10.71 21.43 7.71
N LEU A 703 10.65 20.26 7.11
CA LEU A 703 9.97 19.08 7.64
C LEU A 703 11.00 18.16 8.27
N VAL A 704 10.72 17.70 9.46
CA VAL A 704 11.55 16.71 10.17
C VAL A 704 10.68 15.53 10.54
N ASP A 705 11.03 14.36 10.04
CA ASP A 705 10.40 13.10 10.35
C ASP A 705 11.38 12.17 11.03
N VAL A 706 10.98 11.57 12.15
CA VAL A 706 11.76 10.61 12.91
C VAL A 706 10.94 9.35 13.16
N VAL A 707 11.52 8.20 12.84
CA VAL A 707 10.97 6.89 13.16
C VAL A 707 12.04 6.11 13.92
N ASP A 708 11.85 5.94 15.23
CA ASP A 708 12.74 5.22 16.13
C ASP A 708 11.92 4.23 16.96
N GLY A 709 11.74 3.04 16.41
CA GLY A 709 10.90 2.04 17.02
C GLY A 709 9.43 2.46 17.10
N ALA A 710 8.88 2.50 18.32
CA ALA A 710 7.52 3.00 18.59
C ALA A 710 7.45 4.53 18.55
N ASP A 711 8.59 5.20 18.65
CA ASP A 711 8.67 6.65 18.64
C ASP A 711 8.66 7.18 17.21
N ILE A 712 7.52 7.71 16.82
CA ILE A 712 7.29 8.31 15.52
C ILE A 712 6.90 9.76 15.73
N TRP A 713 7.62 10.66 15.08
CA TRP A 713 7.48 12.10 15.25
C TRP A 713 7.59 12.82 13.94
N SER A 714 6.76 13.85 13.77
CA SER A 714 6.83 14.75 12.62
C SER A 714 6.71 16.20 13.08
N PHE A 715 7.52 17.07 12.47
CA PHE A 715 7.52 18.51 12.73
C PHE A 715 7.59 19.28 11.43
N GLU A 716 6.84 20.36 11.40
CA GLU A 716 6.87 21.33 10.34
C GLU A 716 7.35 22.68 10.91
N TYR A 717 8.40 23.23 10.35
CA TYR A 717 9.04 24.43 10.83
C TYR A 717 9.10 25.49 9.73
N PRO A 718 8.31 26.59 9.81
CA PRO A 718 8.39 27.67 8.84
C PRO A 718 9.76 28.35 8.93
N MET A 719 10.46 28.45 7.83
CA MET A 719 11.76 29.07 7.70
C MET A 719 11.59 30.49 7.16
N THR A 720 11.62 31.49 8.05
CA THR A 720 11.74 32.89 7.64
C THR A 720 13.21 33.26 7.60
N LEU A 721 13.73 33.68 6.46
CA LEU A 721 15.05 34.30 6.42
C LEU A 721 15.00 35.59 7.22
N LYS A 722 15.77 35.67 8.28
CA LYS A 722 16.17 36.95 8.80
C LYS A 722 17.07 37.60 7.76
N THR A 723 16.54 38.54 6.99
CA THR A 723 17.35 39.47 6.21
C THR A 723 18.35 40.09 7.18
N LYS A 724 19.64 39.78 7.00
CA LYS A 724 20.73 40.45 7.66
C LYS A 724 20.90 41.85 7.06
#